data_c24d72698263472b30c340d9da8d9bee
#
_entry.id   c24d72698263472b30c340d9da8d9bee
#
_cell.length_a   1.000
_cell.length_b   1.000
_cell.length_c   1.000
_cell.angle_alpha   90.00
_cell.angle_beta   90.00
_cell.angle_gamma   90.00
#
_symmetry.space_group_name_H-M   'P 1'
#
loop_
_entity.id
_entity.type
_entity.pdbx_description
1 polymer ?
#
loop_
_entity_poly.entity_id
_entity_poly.type
_entity_poly.pdbx_seq_one_letter_code
_entity_poly.pdbx_strand_id
1 'polypeptide(L)'
;MPKYLVIVESPAKAKTIKKFLGRNYEVIASNGHVRDLPKSTLGIDIENDFEPKYITIRGKGEVLAALRKAVKKADKVYLATDPDREGEAISWHLYYALKLENKNYSRITFNEITKTAVKDSIKHARDIDMNLVDAQQARRVLDRIVGYQISPILWAKIKRGLSAGRVQSVALRLICDREEEINLFIPQEYWSLEALLDVKGSKKPLEAKLIGNKEQKIEIHSEEEMNEILSYLKGKEFTVEGVKVTERLKKSPLPFTTSTLQQDASSKLNFAPQKTMRIAQQLYEGVNIKGQGTVGLITYLRTDSTRISVEADAAAKEYIKEAYGAEFVGAGTVAKKDDKKVQDAHEAIRPTYMTNSPASIKDELSRDQFRLYQLIWNRFMASRMAPAKYENTSVKIAAGDYRFNASASKIAFDGFLSVYNINNEKSEGNVMLKSIDEDTKLTLNNLEPKQHFTQPPAHYTEASLVKTLEEFGIGRPSTYAPTISTITARRYVVKEKKNLYVTELGEAVNNMMKKAFASIVDVNFTAMMEGLLDMVEEGKVHWKSVIENFYPDFEIAVQNAEKELEKVKIEDEVTDVVCDECGRNMVVKYGPYGKFLACPGFPECRNTKPHFEKVGIPCPMCGGEVVLKKTKKGRKYYGCENNPECEFMSWQKPSTVKCEKCGSYMIEKGKKLVCSSKECGFVCSMPEDAKEKETSGESVSK
;
A
#
# COMPACT_ATOMS: atom_id res chain seq x y z
N MET A 1 15.34 -24.79 38.17
CA MET A 1 15.37 -23.49 37.56
C MET A 1 15.58 -23.64 36.06
N PRO A 2 15.06 -22.78 35.18
CA PRO A 2 15.34 -22.88 33.75
C PRO A 2 16.85 -22.70 33.50
N LYS A 3 17.43 -23.59 32.70
CA LYS A 3 18.85 -23.56 32.34
C LYS A 3 19.18 -22.57 31.22
N TYR A 4 18.19 -22.28 30.36
CA TYR A 4 18.35 -21.49 29.16
C TYR A 4 17.47 -20.27 29.19
N LEU A 5 18.02 -19.13 28.80
CA LEU A 5 17.25 -17.89 28.58
C LEU A 5 17.15 -17.61 27.08
N VAL A 6 15.94 -17.39 26.60
CA VAL A 6 15.67 -16.93 25.21
C VAL A 6 15.15 -15.52 25.27
N ILE A 7 15.81 -14.58 24.59
CA ILE A 7 15.40 -13.18 24.53
C ILE A 7 14.85 -12.90 23.12
N VAL A 8 13.61 -12.43 23.08
CA VAL A 8 12.88 -12.03 21.84
C VAL A 8 12.52 -10.56 21.89
N GLU A 9 12.11 -9.97 20.77
CA GLU A 9 11.79 -8.56 20.73
C GLU A 9 10.38 -8.21 21.23
N SER A 10 9.41 -9.16 21.20
CA SER A 10 8.03 -8.85 21.57
C SER A 10 7.42 -9.81 22.60
N PRO A 11 6.49 -9.33 23.47
CA PRO A 11 5.78 -10.19 24.43
C PRO A 11 4.92 -11.27 23.76
N ALA A 12 4.38 -10.99 22.57
CA ALA A 12 3.59 -11.95 21.82
C ALA A 12 4.45 -13.15 21.39
N LYS A 13 5.65 -12.90 20.81
CA LYS A 13 6.62 -13.95 20.50
C LYS A 13 7.06 -14.72 21.75
N ALA A 14 7.34 -14.03 22.85
CA ALA A 14 7.73 -14.70 24.09
C ALA A 14 6.66 -15.71 24.54
N LYS A 15 5.39 -15.34 24.48
CA LYS A 15 4.26 -16.21 24.83
C LYS A 15 4.17 -17.43 23.92
N THR A 16 4.37 -17.25 22.62
CA THR A 16 4.30 -18.33 21.62
C THR A 16 5.47 -19.29 21.76
N ILE A 17 6.70 -18.78 21.78
CA ILE A 17 7.93 -19.56 21.82
C ILE A 17 8.08 -20.35 23.12
N LYS A 18 7.69 -19.74 24.26
CA LYS A 18 7.74 -20.42 25.58
C LYS A 18 6.98 -21.75 25.58
N LYS A 19 5.86 -21.84 24.86
CA LYS A 19 5.06 -23.08 24.75
C LYS A 19 5.78 -24.18 23.98
N PHE A 20 6.65 -23.82 23.03
CA PHE A 20 7.36 -24.77 22.18
C PHE A 20 8.61 -25.35 22.83
N LEU A 21 9.27 -24.58 23.72
CA LEU A 21 10.58 -24.91 24.27
C LEU A 21 10.53 -25.70 25.59
N GLY A 22 9.43 -25.65 26.34
CA GLY A 22 9.27 -26.41 27.58
C GLY A 22 9.92 -25.77 28.81
N ARG A 23 10.00 -26.56 29.93
CA ARG A 23 10.31 -26.03 31.27
C ARG A 23 11.76 -25.58 31.49
N ASN A 24 12.69 -26.08 30.69
CA ASN A 24 14.13 -25.75 30.82
C ASN A 24 14.46 -24.35 30.23
N TYR A 25 13.52 -23.72 29.55
CA TYR A 25 13.71 -22.44 28.91
C TYR A 25 12.86 -21.35 29.58
N GLU A 26 13.48 -20.25 29.89
CA GLU A 26 12.81 -19.00 30.20
C GLU A 26 12.80 -18.12 28.94
N VAL A 27 11.65 -17.52 28.60
CA VAL A 27 11.52 -16.66 27.41
C VAL A 27 11.06 -15.30 27.86
N ILE A 28 11.85 -14.25 27.56
CA ILE A 28 11.60 -12.87 27.97
C ILE A 28 11.69 -11.95 26.75
N ALA A 29 10.84 -10.92 26.71
CA ALA A 29 10.86 -9.92 25.66
C ALA A 29 11.70 -8.69 26.05
N SER A 30 12.48 -8.15 25.08
CA SER A 30 13.17 -6.85 25.19
C SER A 30 12.27 -5.67 24.91
N ASN A 31 11.08 -5.91 24.36
CA ASN A 31 10.16 -4.88 23.86
C ASN A 31 10.80 -3.97 22.79
N GLY A 32 11.49 -4.55 21.82
CA GLY A 32 12.22 -3.87 20.77
C GLY A 32 13.62 -3.44 21.18
N HIS A 33 14.19 -2.39 20.56
CA HIS A 33 15.50 -1.85 20.88
C HIS A 33 15.62 -1.40 22.33
N VAL A 34 16.77 -1.65 22.93
CA VAL A 34 17.11 -1.22 24.30
C VAL A 34 18.12 -0.08 24.34
N ARG A 35 18.87 0.13 23.25
CA ARG A 35 19.79 1.23 23.01
C ARG A 35 19.49 1.92 21.69
N ASP A 36 19.72 3.23 21.60
CA ASP A 36 19.61 4.03 20.39
C ASP A 36 20.48 5.28 20.52
N LEU A 37 20.63 6.04 19.43
CA LEU A 37 21.26 7.36 19.45
C LEU A 37 20.44 8.34 20.31
N PRO A 38 21.08 9.30 21.01
CA PRO A 38 20.35 10.30 21.79
C PRO A 38 19.39 11.10 20.91
N LYS A 39 18.21 11.47 21.47
CA LYS A 39 17.19 12.21 20.71
C LYS A 39 17.52 13.69 20.52
N SER A 40 18.21 14.30 21.49
CA SER A 40 18.46 15.74 21.57
C SER A 40 19.78 16.21 20.94
N THR A 41 20.65 15.28 20.57
CA THR A 41 21.94 15.57 19.93
C THR A 41 22.12 14.69 18.70
N LEU A 42 23.09 15.03 17.85
CA LEU A 42 23.41 14.19 16.68
C LEU A 42 23.76 12.76 17.11
N GLY A 43 24.55 12.63 18.17
CA GLY A 43 24.93 11.32 18.72
C GLY A 43 25.91 10.55 17.85
N ILE A 44 26.57 11.22 16.92
CA ILE A 44 27.60 10.68 16.03
C ILE A 44 28.81 11.57 16.15
N ASP A 45 29.98 10.97 16.33
CA ASP A 45 31.27 11.66 16.43
C ASP A 45 31.92 11.72 15.04
N ILE A 46 31.69 12.85 14.35
CA ILE A 46 32.11 13.01 12.96
C ILE A 46 33.65 13.03 12.86
N GLU A 47 34.30 13.68 13.81
CA GLU A 47 35.78 13.83 13.85
C GLU A 47 36.49 12.49 14.20
N ASN A 48 35.75 11.60 14.90
CA ASN A 48 36.24 10.28 15.28
C ASN A 48 35.56 9.21 14.44
N ASP A 49 35.73 9.28 13.12
CA ASP A 49 35.36 8.27 12.15
C ASP A 49 33.85 7.85 12.25
N PHE A 50 32.97 8.84 12.41
CA PHE A 50 31.53 8.70 12.51
C PHE A 50 31.04 7.75 13.60
N GLU A 51 31.79 7.58 14.70
CA GLU A 51 31.47 6.65 15.77
C GLU A 51 30.13 6.99 16.45
N PRO A 52 29.15 6.06 16.46
CA PRO A 52 27.84 6.31 17.04
C PRO A 52 27.84 6.15 18.56
N LYS A 53 27.35 7.16 19.28
CA LYS A 53 27.24 7.16 20.74
C LYS A 53 25.89 6.59 21.20
N TYR A 54 25.79 5.28 21.31
CA TYR A 54 24.55 4.61 21.75
C TYR A 54 24.30 4.76 23.24
N ILE A 55 23.08 5.17 23.60
CA ILE A 55 22.62 5.27 24.99
C ILE A 55 21.43 4.33 25.25
N THR A 56 21.19 4.00 26.50
CA THR A 56 19.96 3.27 26.89
C THR A 56 18.73 4.12 26.61
N ILE A 57 17.75 3.56 25.92
CA ILE A 57 16.49 4.25 25.63
C ILE A 57 15.74 4.54 26.93
N ARG A 58 15.25 5.78 27.09
CA ARG A 58 14.46 6.18 28.26
C ARG A 58 13.24 5.26 28.42
N GLY A 59 13.03 4.74 29.63
CA GLY A 59 11.95 3.80 29.95
C GLY A 59 12.30 2.32 29.78
N LYS A 60 13.52 1.98 29.32
CA LYS A 60 13.97 0.59 29.19
C LYS A 60 14.71 0.05 30.44
N GLY A 61 14.88 0.86 31.47
CA GLY A 61 15.61 0.48 32.68
C GLY A 61 15.06 -0.78 33.37
N GLU A 62 13.74 -0.85 33.57
CA GLU A 62 13.07 -2.00 34.21
C GLU A 62 13.23 -3.29 33.37
N VAL A 63 13.04 -3.17 32.05
CA VAL A 63 13.21 -4.32 31.14
C VAL A 63 14.65 -4.84 31.20
N LEU A 64 15.64 -3.95 31.15
CA LEU A 64 17.05 -4.33 31.27
C LEU A 64 17.38 -4.92 32.64
N ALA A 65 16.81 -4.41 33.74
CA ALA A 65 17.00 -4.97 35.07
C ALA A 65 16.44 -6.40 35.16
N ALA A 66 15.25 -6.63 34.62
CA ALA A 66 14.65 -7.96 34.56
C ALA A 66 15.51 -8.93 33.73
N LEU A 67 15.96 -8.49 32.53
CA LEU A 67 16.82 -9.29 31.66
C LEU A 67 18.15 -9.62 32.35
N ARG A 68 18.83 -8.65 32.99
CA ARG A 68 20.08 -8.88 33.74
C ARG A 68 19.92 -9.91 34.87
N LYS A 69 18.76 -9.84 35.57
CA LYS A 69 18.43 -10.83 36.63
C LYS A 69 18.28 -12.24 36.04
N ALA A 70 17.64 -12.37 34.87
CA ALA A 70 17.46 -13.63 34.17
C ALA A 70 18.79 -14.18 33.63
N VAL A 71 19.61 -13.32 32.99
CA VAL A 71 20.96 -13.68 32.49
C VAL A 71 21.86 -14.26 33.59
N LYS A 72 21.83 -13.67 34.81
CA LYS A 72 22.62 -14.18 35.94
C LYS A 72 22.28 -15.64 36.32
N LYS A 73 21.01 -16.05 36.13
CA LYS A 73 20.50 -17.38 36.49
C LYS A 73 20.65 -18.41 35.39
N ALA A 74 20.81 -17.98 34.15
CA ALA A 74 20.85 -18.86 33.00
C ALA A 74 22.29 -19.38 32.75
N ASP A 75 22.41 -20.62 32.33
CA ASP A 75 23.68 -21.23 31.90
C ASP A 75 24.04 -20.76 30.47
N LYS A 76 23.04 -20.60 29.62
CA LYS A 76 23.19 -20.09 28.23
C LYS A 76 22.06 -19.13 27.85
N VAL A 77 22.40 -18.11 27.05
CA VAL A 77 21.49 -17.10 26.54
C VAL A 77 21.34 -17.25 25.02
N TYR A 78 20.10 -17.33 24.54
CA TYR A 78 19.79 -17.30 23.12
C TYR A 78 19.15 -15.95 22.77
N LEU A 79 19.72 -15.25 21.78
CA LEU A 79 19.19 -14.03 21.21
C LEU A 79 18.33 -14.42 20.00
N ALA A 80 17.01 -14.31 20.13
CA ALA A 80 16.01 -14.87 19.21
C ALA A 80 15.12 -13.76 18.58
N THR A 81 15.73 -12.67 18.16
CA THR A 81 15.08 -11.57 17.46
C THR A 81 14.82 -11.90 15.98
N ASP A 82 14.09 -11.07 15.25
CA ASP A 82 13.74 -11.28 13.84
C ASP A 82 14.96 -11.59 12.95
N PRO A 83 14.78 -12.26 11.81
CA PRO A 83 15.88 -12.68 10.93
C PRO A 83 16.33 -11.56 9.98
N ASP A 84 16.06 -10.29 10.27
CA ASP A 84 16.50 -9.14 9.48
C ASP A 84 17.60 -8.33 10.20
N ARG A 85 18.18 -7.33 9.50
CA ARG A 85 19.22 -6.45 10.06
C ARG A 85 18.77 -5.67 11.31
N GLU A 86 17.47 -5.36 11.45
CA GLU A 86 16.94 -4.72 12.66
C GLU A 86 16.98 -5.69 13.84
N GLY A 87 16.58 -6.95 13.63
CA GLY A 87 16.65 -7.99 14.65
C GLY A 87 18.09 -8.30 15.05
N GLU A 88 19.02 -8.31 14.09
CA GLU A 88 20.45 -8.51 14.36
C GLU A 88 21.02 -7.37 15.21
N ALA A 89 20.68 -6.12 14.89
CA ALA A 89 21.07 -4.94 15.67
C ALA A 89 20.46 -4.95 17.09
N ILE A 90 19.19 -5.40 17.25
CA ILE A 90 18.60 -5.59 18.59
C ILE A 90 19.40 -6.60 19.39
N SER A 91 19.77 -7.75 18.80
CA SER A 91 20.60 -8.75 19.43
C SER A 91 21.97 -8.21 19.84
N TRP A 92 22.63 -7.46 18.98
CA TRP A 92 23.90 -6.80 19.24
C TRP A 92 23.79 -5.75 20.37
N HIS A 93 22.74 -4.94 20.38
CA HIS A 93 22.48 -4.01 21.47
C HIS A 93 22.22 -4.71 22.82
N LEU A 94 21.53 -5.86 22.79
CA LEU A 94 21.32 -6.69 23.98
C LEU A 94 22.63 -7.30 24.48
N TYR A 95 23.49 -7.77 23.58
CA TYR A 95 24.80 -8.30 23.93
C TYR A 95 25.59 -7.30 24.78
N TYR A 96 25.70 -6.04 24.33
CA TYR A 96 26.41 -5.00 25.10
C TYR A 96 25.66 -4.56 26.37
N ALA A 97 24.34 -4.34 26.28
CA ALA A 97 23.56 -3.85 27.42
C ALA A 97 23.48 -4.86 28.58
N LEU A 98 23.59 -6.15 28.28
CA LEU A 98 23.53 -7.25 29.24
C LEU A 98 24.91 -7.77 29.61
N LYS A 99 26.00 -7.27 29.00
CA LYS A 99 27.41 -7.68 29.23
C LYS A 99 27.59 -9.18 29.03
N LEU A 100 27.26 -9.65 27.79
CA LEU A 100 27.33 -11.09 27.48
C LEU A 100 28.72 -11.58 27.08
N GLU A 101 29.78 -10.74 27.14
CA GLU A 101 31.16 -11.08 26.77
C GLU A 101 31.68 -12.33 27.54
N ASN A 102 31.28 -12.45 28.81
CA ASN A 102 31.68 -13.53 29.69
C ASN A 102 30.56 -14.57 29.89
N LYS A 103 29.60 -14.63 29.01
CA LYS A 103 28.45 -15.53 29.11
C LYS A 103 28.34 -16.42 27.87
N ASN A 104 27.97 -17.67 28.06
CA ASN A 104 27.64 -18.53 26.91
C ASN A 104 26.36 -18.00 26.24
N TYR A 105 26.48 -17.42 25.05
CA TYR A 105 25.35 -16.92 24.26
C TYR A 105 25.40 -17.48 22.84
N SER A 106 24.30 -17.40 22.15
CA SER A 106 24.20 -17.68 20.71
C SER A 106 23.02 -16.92 20.12
N ARG A 107 23.11 -16.60 18.85
CA ARG A 107 22.05 -16.05 18.02
C ARG A 107 21.26 -17.19 17.38
N ILE A 108 19.93 -17.14 17.41
CA ILE A 108 19.04 -18.04 16.67
C ILE A 108 18.05 -17.24 15.85
N THR A 109 17.80 -17.71 14.63
CA THR A 109 16.84 -17.09 13.68
C THR A 109 15.89 -18.14 13.14
N PHE A 110 14.68 -17.72 12.81
CA PHE A 110 13.67 -18.58 12.19
C PHE A 110 12.72 -17.71 11.34
N ASN A 111 12.36 -18.23 10.17
CA ASN A 111 11.46 -17.54 9.24
C ASN A 111 9.98 -17.74 9.57
N GLU A 112 9.65 -18.66 10.48
CA GLU A 112 8.30 -18.92 10.94
C GLU A 112 8.29 -19.31 12.42
N ILE A 113 7.25 -18.95 13.15
CA ILE A 113 7.13 -19.27 14.57
C ILE A 113 6.31 -20.55 14.73
N THR A 114 6.91 -21.67 14.33
CA THR A 114 6.40 -23.03 14.50
C THR A 114 7.24 -23.79 15.51
N LYS A 115 6.68 -24.88 16.07
CA LYS A 115 7.40 -25.70 17.04
C LYS A 115 8.65 -26.32 16.44
N THR A 116 8.59 -26.74 15.18
CA THR A 116 9.70 -27.35 14.44
C THR A 116 10.79 -26.32 14.17
N ALA A 117 10.46 -25.19 13.54
CA ALA A 117 11.41 -24.15 13.18
C ALA A 117 12.14 -23.59 14.41
N VAL A 118 11.42 -23.33 15.51
CA VAL A 118 12.03 -22.85 16.77
C VAL A 118 12.96 -23.86 17.40
N LYS A 119 12.65 -25.17 17.37
CA LYS A 119 13.53 -26.20 17.89
C LYS A 119 14.77 -26.44 17.03
N ASP A 120 14.59 -26.38 15.71
CA ASP A 120 15.70 -26.55 14.76
C ASP A 120 16.64 -25.34 14.77
N SER A 121 16.15 -24.12 14.98
CA SER A 121 17.01 -22.95 15.11
C SER A 121 18.00 -23.04 16.29
N ILE A 122 17.62 -23.72 17.37
CA ILE A 122 18.52 -23.95 18.51
C ILE A 122 19.70 -24.87 18.13
N LYS A 123 19.47 -25.83 17.21
CA LYS A 123 20.55 -26.73 16.72
C LYS A 123 21.49 -25.98 15.76
N HIS A 124 21.02 -24.96 15.08
CA HIS A 124 21.74 -24.13 14.11
C HIS A 124 22.09 -22.76 14.69
N ALA A 125 22.27 -22.68 16.01
CA ALA A 125 22.66 -21.44 16.67
C ALA A 125 24.04 -20.97 16.20
N ARG A 126 24.18 -19.66 15.99
CA ARG A 126 25.36 -18.99 15.44
C ARG A 126 25.80 -17.82 16.31
N ASP A 127 26.86 -17.17 15.94
CA ASP A 127 27.22 -15.86 16.48
C ASP A 127 26.37 -14.73 15.83
N ILE A 128 26.45 -13.53 16.42
CA ILE A 128 25.86 -12.34 15.83
C ILE A 128 26.59 -12.04 14.52
N ASP A 129 25.82 -11.80 13.46
CA ASP A 129 26.34 -11.42 12.15
C ASP A 129 26.64 -9.91 12.13
N MET A 130 27.94 -9.58 12.18
CA MET A 130 28.37 -8.19 12.23
C MET A 130 28.10 -7.44 10.93
N ASN A 131 28.05 -8.11 9.78
CA ASN A 131 27.72 -7.44 8.51
C ASN A 131 26.28 -6.93 8.52
N LEU A 132 25.33 -7.71 9.04
CA LEU A 132 23.93 -7.27 9.24
C LEU A 132 23.84 -6.12 10.25
N VAL A 133 24.62 -6.17 11.34
CA VAL A 133 24.70 -5.09 12.33
C VAL A 133 25.24 -3.82 11.69
N ASP A 134 26.33 -3.92 10.92
CA ASP A 134 26.98 -2.81 10.25
C ASP A 134 26.09 -2.18 9.18
N ALA A 135 25.32 -2.97 8.42
CA ALA A 135 24.33 -2.45 7.48
C ALA A 135 23.22 -1.68 8.18
N GLN A 136 22.77 -2.13 9.34
CA GLN A 136 21.80 -1.39 10.16
C GLN A 136 22.42 -0.11 10.76
N GLN A 137 23.65 -0.17 11.26
CA GLN A 137 24.38 0.99 11.78
C GLN A 137 24.58 2.04 10.69
N ALA A 138 25.07 1.64 9.50
CA ALA A 138 25.23 2.54 8.37
C ALA A 138 23.94 3.29 8.05
N ARG A 139 22.84 2.53 7.91
CA ARG A 139 21.52 3.13 7.69
C ARG A 139 21.12 4.09 8.80
N ARG A 140 21.28 3.68 10.07
CA ARG A 140 20.90 4.49 11.23
C ARG A 140 21.71 5.78 11.30
N VAL A 141 23.01 5.74 11.01
CA VAL A 141 23.91 6.89 11.00
C VAL A 141 23.56 7.83 9.85
N LEU A 142 23.40 7.31 8.62
CA LEU A 142 23.02 8.13 7.46
C LEU A 142 21.67 8.84 7.68
N ASP A 143 20.64 8.10 8.11
CA ASP A 143 19.31 8.69 8.33
C ASP A 143 19.32 9.70 9.49
N ARG A 144 20.21 9.51 10.48
CA ARG A 144 20.42 10.46 11.57
C ARG A 144 21.10 11.74 11.06
N ILE A 145 22.18 11.63 10.31
CA ILE A 145 22.92 12.79 9.76
C ILE A 145 21.98 13.63 8.89
N VAL A 146 21.33 13.01 7.91
CA VAL A 146 20.41 13.68 6.98
C VAL A 146 19.24 14.33 7.73
N GLY A 147 18.56 13.57 8.57
CA GLY A 147 17.38 14.07 9.28
C GLY A 147 17.69 15.15 10.32
N TYR A 148 18.81 15.05 11.02
CA TYR A 148 19.20 15.98 12.07
C TYR A 148 19.75 17.31 11.53
N GLN A 149 20.42 17.30 10.38
CA GLN A 149 20.97 18.52 9.78
C GLN A 149 19.96 19.23 8.88
N ILE A 150 19.13 18.53 8.09
CA ILE A 150 18.16 19.20 7.22
C ILE A 150 16.91 19.67 7.99
N SER A 151 16.42 18.93 8.98
CA SER A 151 15.16 19.30 9.66
C SER A 151 15.19 20.68 10.32
N PRO A 152 16.27 21.12 10.98
CA PRO A 152 16.38 22.50 11.51
C PRO A 152 16.28 23.57 10.44
N ILE A 153 16.84 23.34 9.26
CA ILE A 153 16.76 24.27 8.12
C ILE A 153 15.30 24.43 7.68
N LEU A 154 14.56 23.30 7.54
CA LEU A 154 13.13 23.34 7.25
C LEU A 154 12.34 24.10 8.34
N TRP A 155 12.75 23.98 9.62
CA TRP A 155 12.09 24.71 10.70
C TRP A 155 12.34 26.21 10.65
N ALA A 156 13.55 26.60 10.30
CA ALA A 156 13.95 28.01 10.19
C ALA A 156 13.34 28.69 8.95
N LYS A 157 13.25 27.94 7.85
CA LYS A 157 12.88 28.50 6.54
C LYS A 157 11.39 28.31 6.19
N ILE A 158 10.70 27.31 6.75
CA ILE A 158 9.28 27.03 6.49
C ILE A 158 8.50 27.03 7.80
N LYS A 159 8.59 25.94 8.60
CA LYS A 159 7.78 25.77 9.83
C LYS A 159 8.38 24.73 10.76
N ARG A 160 8.28 24.96 12.07
CA ARG A 160 8.67 23.97 13.10
C ARG A 160 7.90 22.66 12.97
N GLY A 161 8.57 21.53 13.28
CA GLY A 161 7.98 20.19 13.31
C GLY A 161 8.03 19.45 11.98
N LEU A 162 8.61 20.04 10.92
CA LEU A 162 8.88 19.35 9.66
C LEU A 162 10.06 18.39 9.81
N SER A 163 10.19 17.43 8.92
CA SER A 163 11.33 16.52 8.85
C SER A 163 11.68 16.17 7.41
N ALA A 164 12.96 16.01 7.16
CA ALA A 164 13.46 15.42 5.93
C ALA A 164 14.16 14.09 6.23
N GLY A 165 14.27 13.25 5.21
CA GLY A 165 14.97 11.98 5.25
C GLY A 165 15.07 11.43 3.84
N ARG A 166 16.09 10.64 3.53
CA ARG A 166 16.38 10.16 2.18
C ARG A 166 15.15 9.58 1.48
N VAL A 167 14.63 8.50 1.99
CA VAL A 167 13.49 7.78 1.37
C VAL A 167 12.20 8.62 1.39
N GLN A 168 11.92 9.32 2.50
CA GLN A 168 10.67 10.11 2.60
C GLN A 168 10.65 11.31 1.65
N SER A 169 11.80 11.95 1.43
CA SER A 169 11.88 13.11 0.54
C SER A 169 11.77 12.71 -0.93
N VAL A 170 12.34 11.57 -1.32
CA VAL A 170 12.15 11.02 -2.66
C VAL A 170 10.70 10.56 -2.88
N ALA A 171 10.06 9.93 -1.89
CA ALA A 171 8.65 9.56 -1.99
C ALA A 171 7.75 10.80 -2.18
N LEU A 172 8.04 11.90 -1.48
CA LEU A 172 7.34 13.17 -1.69
C LEU A 172 7.59 13.72 -3.09
N ARG A 173 8.84 13.74 -3.55
CA ARG A 173 9.21 14.19 -4.90
C ARG A 173 8.44 13.44 -5.98
N LEU A 174 8.36 12.10 -5.91
CA LEU A 174 7.62 11.30 -6.88
C LEU A 174 6.14 11.72 -6.98
N ILE A 175 5.52 12.06 -5.84
CA ILE A 175 4.14 12.52 -5.83
C ILE A 175 4.04 13.92 -6.45
N CYS A 176 4.95 14.85 -6.11
CA CYS A 176 4.98 16.20 -6.68
C CYS A 176 5.23 16.17 -8.20
N ASP A 177 6.19 15.38 -8.67
CA ASP A 177 6.50 15.24 -10.09
C ASP A 177 5.27 14.65 -10.86
N ARG A 178 4.52 13.74 -10.25
CA ARG A 178 3.26 13.22 -10.80
C ARG A 178 2.15 14.28 -10.85
N GLU A 179 1.99 15.12 -9.85
CA GLU A 179 1.04 16.23 -9.87
C GLU A 179 1.41 17.24 -10.97
N GLU A 180 2.71 17.51 -11.17
CA GLU A 180 3.21 18.35 -12.25
C GLU A 180 2.88 17.75 -13.62
N GLU A 181 3.13 16.43 -13.83
CA GLU A 181 2.75 15.69 -15.04
C GLU A 181 1.23 15.82 -15.33
N ILE A 182 0.39 15.68 -14.30
CA ILE A 182 -1.06 15.78 -14.43
C ILE A 182 -1.48 17.21 -14.81
N ASN A 183 -0.90 18.22 -14.15
CA ASN A 183 -1.24 19.62 -14.38
C ASN A 183 -0.77 20.15 -15.75
N LEU A 184 0.32 19.62 -16.26
CA LEU A 184 0.85 19.97 -17.59
C LEU A 184 0.25 19.14 -18.72
N PHE A 185 -0.57 18.14 -18.40
CA PHE A 185 -1.12 17.23 -19.38
C PHE A 185 -2.15 17.94 -20.29
N ILE A 186 -1.97 17.81 -21.58
CA ILE A 186 -2.90 18.33 -22.59
C ILE A 186 -3.62 17.13 -23.22
N PRO A 187 -4.95 17.00 -23.01
CA PRO A 187 -5.73 15.94 -23.64
C PRO A 187 -5.67 16.02 -25.16
N GLN A 188 -5.39 14.90 -25.80
CA GLN A 188 -5.42 14.75 -27.25
C GLN A 188 -6.68 13.99 -27.66
N GLU A 189 -7.37 14.52 -28.64
CA GLU A 189 -8.56 13.92 -29.23
C GLU A 189 -8.17 12.70 -30.08
N TYR A 190 -8.96 11.63 -29.96
CA TYR A 190 -8.92 10.49 -30.88
C TYR A 190 -10.29 9.85 -30.97
N TRP A 191 -10.51 9.12 -32.04
CA TRP A 191 -11.80 8.49 -32.33
C TRP A 191 -11.67 6.99 -32.46
N SER A 192 -12.73 6.27 -32.16
CA SER A 192 -12.90 4.85 -32.43
C SER A 192 -14.22 4.60 -33.13
N LEU A 193 -14.26 3.59 -33.98
CA LEU A 193 -15.47 3.18 -34.70
C LEU A 193 -15.81 1.74 -34.36
N GLU A 194 -17.03 1.52 -33.89
CA GLU A 194 -17.59 0.19 -33.66
C GLU A 194 -18.71 -0.10 -34.67
N ALA A 195 -18.66 -1.26 -35.30
CA ALA A 195 -19.72 -1.75 -36.18
C ALA A 195 -20.54 -2.79 -35.41
N LEU A 196 -21.86 -2.59 -35.37
CA LEU A 196 -22.82 -3.55 -34.87
C LEU A 196 -23.32 -4.38 -36.07
N LEU A 197 -23.00 -5.66 -36.08
CA LEU A 197 -23.24 -6.57 -37.21
C LEU A 197 -24.19 -7.69 -36.80
N ASP A 198 -25.24 -7.91 -37.57
CA ASP A 198 -26.16 -9.00 -37.34
C ASP A 198 -25.58 -10.32 -37.86
N VAL A 199 -25.55 -11.30 -36.99
CA VAL A 199 -25.12 -12.68 -37.29
C VAL A 199 -26.33 -13.57 -37.34
N LYS A 200 -26.51 -14.33 -38.42
CA LYS A 200 -27.65 -15.25 -38.61
C LYS A 200 -27.73 -16.24 -37.43
N GLY A 201 -28.86 -16.25 -36.76
CA GLY A 201 -29.10 -17.11 -35.58
C GLY A 201 -28.71 -16.48 -34.23
N SER A 202 -28.15 -15.28 -34.21
CA SER A 202 -27.86 -14.54 -32.97
C SER A 202 -28.98 -13.55 -32.65
N LYS A 203 -29.32 -13.42 -31.35
CA LYS A 203 -30.25 -12.38 -30.86
C LYS A 203 -29.54 -11.06 -30.54
N LYS A 204 -28.21 -11.07 -30.48
CA LYS A 204 -27.40 -9.87 -30.19
C LYS A 204 -26.48 -9.59 -31.35
N PRO A 205 -26.31 -8.33 -31.75
CA PRO A 205 -25.35 -7.98 -32.78
C PRO A 205 -23.91 -8.31 -32.33
N LEU A 206 -23.07 -8.55 -33.29
CA LEU A 206 -21.63 -8.69 -33.11
C LEU A 206 -21.00 -7.30 -33.09
N GLU A 207 -20.33 -6.94 -32.00
CA GLU A 207 -19.56 -5.70 -31.89
C GLU A 207 -18.16 -5.92 -32.50
N ALA A 208 -17.86 -5.20 -33.56
CA ALA A 208 -16.56 -5.23 -34.24
C ALA A 208 -15.92 -3.85 -34.25
N LYS A 209 -14.66 -3.76 -33.81
CA LYS A 209 -13.90 -2.50 -33.76
C LYS A 209 -13.09 -2.32 -35.02
N LEU A 210 -13.10 -1.10 -35.56
CA LEU A 210 -12.20 -0.72 -36.65
C LEU A 210 -10.75 -0.81 -36.16
N ILE A 211 -9.90 -1.52 -36.90
CA ILE A 211 -8.49 -1.69 -36.58
C ILE A 211 -7.54 -1.03 -37.59
N GLY A 212 -8.02 -0.73 -38.77
CA GLY A 212 -7.20 -0.15 -39.82
C GLY A 212 -7.77 -0.35 -41.24
N ASN A 213 -6.92 -0.20 -42.20
CA ASN A 213 -7.19 -0.54 -43.59
C ASN A 213 -6.41 -1.84 -44.00
N LYS A 214 -6.45 -2.19 -45.28
CA LYS A 214 -5.73 -3.37 -45.83
C LYS A 214 -4.23 -3.36 -45.57
N GLU A 215 -3.62 -2.16 -45.47
CA GLU A 215 -2.18 -1.98 -45.43
C GLU A 215 -1.64 -1.77 -43.99
N GLN A 216 -2.38 -1.00 -43.17
CA GLN A 216 -1.90 -0.59 -41.84
C GLN A 216 -3.02 -0.34 -40.83
N LYS A 217 -2.61 -0.29 -39.58
CA LYS A 217 -3.47 0.23 -38.52
C LYS A 217 -3.70 1.74 -38.72
N ILE A 218 -4.89 2.22 -38.37
CA ILE A 218 -5.27 3.62 -38.48
C ILE A 218 -5.54 4.17 -37.09
N GLU A 219 -5.04 5.38 -36.84
CA GLU A 219 -5.46 6.24 -35.72
C GLU A 219 -6.26 7.39 -36.32
N ILE A 220 -7.37 7.73 -35.69
CA ILE A 220 -8.32 8.75 -36.17
C ILE A 220 -8.26 9.87 -35.16
N HIS A 221 -7.87 11.06 -35.62
CA HIS A 221 -7.58 12.20 -34.73
C HIS A 221 -8.62 13.33 -34.81
N SER A 222 -9.56 13.27 -35.75
CA SER A 222 -10.58 14.29 -35.89
C SER A 222 -11.95 13.75 -36.33
N GLU A 223 -12.99 14.57 -36.16
CA GLU A 223 -14.34 14.27 -36.62
C GLU A 223 -14.40 14.20 -38.14
N GLU A 224 -13.63 15.04 -38.85
CA GLU A 224 -13.55 15.05 -40.30
C GLU A 224 -13.05 13.71 -40.86
N GLU A 225 -11.92 13.18 -40.32
CA GLU A 225 -11.39 11.86 -40.69
C GLU A 225 -12.42 10.76 -40.43
N MET A 226 -13.11 10.83 -39.28
CA MET A 226 -14.17 9.88 -38.96
C MET A 226 -15.32 9.93 -39.96
N ASN A 227 -15.74 11.11 -40.33
CA ASN A 227 -16.83 11.30 -41.29
C ASN A 227 -16.48 10.82 -42.71
N GLU A 228 -15.24 10.96 -43.15
CA GLU A 228 -14.72 10.37 -44.38
C GLU A 228 -14.82 8.83 -44.35
N ILE A 229 -14.39 8.20 -43.26
CA ILE A 229 -14.51 6.76 -43.07
C ILE A 229 -15.97 6.30 -43.08
N LEU A 230 -16.83 6.98 -42.36
CA LEU A 230 -18.27 6.68 -42.33
C LEU A 230 -18.90 6.78 -43.70
N SER A 231 -18.53 7.81 -44.45
CA SER A 231 -19.03 8.04 -45.83
C SER A 231 -18.57 6.93 -46.78
N TYR A 232 -17.34 6.49 -46.66
CA TYR A 232 -16.78 5.37 -47.44
C TYR A 232 -17.48 4.05 -47.11
N LEU A 233 -17.76 3.80 -45.83
CA LEU A 233 -18.36 2.54 -45.37
C LEU A 233 -19.87 2.43 -45.72
N LYS A 234 -20.49 3.52 -46.05
CA LYS A 234 -21.90 3.56 -46.41
C LYS A 234 -22.20 2.69 -47.61
N GLY A 235 -22.99 1.64 -47.42
CA GLY A 235 -23.37 0.71 -48.47
C GLY A 235 -22.30 -0.37 -48.80
N LYS A 236 -21.23 -0.43 -48.05
CA LYS A 236 -20.22 -1.52 -48.19
C LYS A 236 -20.73 -2.81 -47.55
N GLU A 237 -20.42 -3.94 -48.15
CA GLU A 237 -20.66 -5.25 -47.56
C GLU A 237 -19.61 -5.56 -46.49
N PHE A 238 -20.05 -6.16 -45.38
CA PHE A 238 -19.19 -6.67 -44.32
C PHE A 238 -19.04 -8.19 -44.50
N THR A 239 -17.82 -8.63 -44.77
CA THR A 239 -17.54 -10.07 -45.02
C THR A 239 -16.44 -10.54 -44.06
N VAL A 240 -16.64 -11.74 -43.53
CA VAL A 240 -15.63 -12.37 -42.65
C VAL A 240 -14.43 -12.80 -43.51
N GLU A 241 -13.27 -12.24 -43.21
CA GLU A 241 -12.01 -12.51 -43.90
C GLU A 241 -11.20 -13.66 -43.29
N GLY A 242 -11.48 -13.94 -42.01
CA GLY A 242 -10.87 -15.06 -41.31
C GLY A 242 -11.26 -15.14 -39.86
N VAL A 243 -11.28 -16.36 -39.36
CA VAL A 243 -11.56 -16.68 -37.95
C VAL A 243 -10.33 -17.37 -37.35
N LYS A 244 -9.77 -16.78 -36.29
CA LYS A 244 -8.60 -17.33 -35.63
C LYS A 244 -8.94 -17.69 -34.19
N VAL A 245 -8.75 -18.96 -33.83
CA VAL A 245 -8.86 -19.44 -32.44
C VAL A 245 -7.45 -19.67 -31.90
N THR A 246 -7.14 -19.10 -30.74
CA THR A 246 -5.83 -19.23 -30.11
C THR A 246 -5.98 -19.55 -28.63
N GLU A 247 -5.14 -20.43 -28.11
CA GLU A 247 -5.00 -20.63 -26.69
C GLU A 247 -4.01 -19.61 -26.09
N ARG A 248 -4.42 -19.04 -24.95
CA ARG A 248 -3.55 -18.18 -24.14
C ARG A 248 -3.46 -18.72 -22.72
N LEU A 249 -2.23 -18.92 -22.25
CA LEU A 249 -1.97 -19.27 -20.86
C LEU A 249 -1.76 -18.01 -20.02
N LYS A 250 -2.54 -17.87 -18.98
CA LYS A 250 -2.30 -16.88 -17.93
C LYS A 250 -1.56 -17.54 -16.79
N LYS A 251 -0.30 -17.17 -16.60
CA LYS A 251 0.56 -17.72 -15.55
C LYS A 251 0.02 -17.40 -14.16
N SER A 252 0.17 -18.33 -13.24
CA SER A 252 -0.09 -18.12 -11.83
C SER A 252 0.82 -17.05 -11.24
N PRO A 253 0.32 -16.24 -10.29
CA PRO A 253 1.10 -15.19 -9.68
C PRO A 253 2.19 -15.75 -8.76
N LEU A 254 3.27 -14.99 -8.55
CA LEU A 254 4.28 -15.29 -7.53
C LEU A 254 3.66 -15.18 -6.12
N PRO A 255 4.20 -15.89 -5.12
CA PRO A 255 3.81 -15.70 -3.72
C PRO A 255 4.15 -14.28 -3.26
N PHE A 256 3.58 -13.84 -2.14
CA PHE A 256 3.74 -12.48 -1.67
C PHE A 256 5.14 -12.14 -1.17
N THR A 257 5.65 -11.01 -1.63
CA THR A 257 6.64 -10.18 -0.93
C THR A 257 5.92 -9.15 -0.05
N THR A 258 6.65 -8.42 0.79
CA THR A 258 6.09 -7.32 1.58
C THR A 258 5.38 -6.27 0.70
N SER A 259 6.01 -5.88 -0.39
CA SER A 259 5.47 -4.88 -1.32
C SER A 259 4.18 -5.37 -1.98
N THR A 260 4.19 -6.55 -2.59
CA THR A 260 3.01 -7.10 -3.26
C THR A 260 1.86 -7.40 -2.30
N LEU A 261 2.15 -7.79 -1.04
CA LEU A 261 1.13 -7.91 0.00
C LEU A 261 0.48 -6.56 0.32
N GLN A 262 1.26 -5.50 0.46
CA GLN A 262 0.74 -4.16 0.72
C GLN A 262 -0.12 -3.66 -0.44
N GLN A 263 0.31 -3.89 -1.68
CA GLN A 263 -0.43 -3.52 -2.89
C GLN A 263 -1.79 -4.22 -2.96
N ASP A 264 -1.81 -5.54 -2.80
CA ASP A 264 -3.04 -6.33 -2.90
C ASP A 264 -3.98 -6.11 -1.71
N ALA A 265 -3.44 -5.95 -0.50
CA ALA A 265 -4.26 -5.60 0.67
C ALA A 265 -4.89 -4.21 0.53
N SER A 266 -4.19 -3.25 -0.07
CA SER A 266 -4.75 -1.94 -0.37
C SER A 266 -5.86 -2.01 -1.43
N SER A 267 -5.64 -2.70 -2.53
CA SER A 267 -6.59 -2.78 -3.64
C SER A 267 -7.85 -3.59 -3.29
N LYS A 268 -7.68 -4.77 -2.67
CA LYS A 268 -8.77 -5.74 -2.41
C LYS A 268 -9.45 -5.59 -1.05
N LEU A 269 -8.67 -5.23 -0.03
CA LEU A 269 -9.17 -5.13 1.34
C LEU A 269 -9.38 -3.69 1.79
N ASN A 270 -8.88 -2.72 1.02
CA ASN A 270 -8.82 -1.30 1.39
C ASN A 270 -8.04 -1.08 2.70
N PHE A 271 -6.93 -1.80 2.87
CA PHE A 271 -6.03 -1.66 4.02
C PHE A 271 -4.85 -0.76 3.65
N ALA A 272 -4.60 0.26 4.47
CA ALA A 272 -3.36 1.03 4.35
C ALA A 272 -2.12 0.15 4.61
N PRO A 273 -0.96 0.42 3.99
CA PRO A 273 0.27 -0.35 4.19
C PRO A 273 0.62 -0.57 5.67
N GLN A 274 0.53 0.47 6.50
CA GLN A 274 0.79 0.35 7.93
C GLN A 274 -0.19 -0.57 8.66
N LYS A 275 -1.49 -0.54 8.29
CA LYS A 275 -2.49 -1.46 8.84
C LYS A 275 -2.20 -2.89 8.42
N THR A 276 -1.84 -3.10 7.15
CA THR A 276 -1.46 -4.40 6.61
C THR A 276 -0.29 -4.99 7.39
N MET A 277 0.80 -4.23 7.57
CA MET A 277 1.98 -4.70 8.29
C MET A 277 1.71 -4.98 9.77
N ARG A 278 0.89 -4.17 10.42
CA ARG A 278 0.49 -4.42 11.82
C ARG A 278 -0.31 -5.71 11.98
N ILE A 279 -1.22 -6.03 11.06
CA ILE A 279 -2.00 -7.26 11.11
C ILE A 279 -1.11 -8.46 10.74
N ALA A 280 -0.25 -8.32 9.72
CA ALA A 280 0.71 -9.35 9.36
C ALA A 280 1.65 -9.70 10.53
N GLN A 281 2.12 -8.68 11.29
CA GLN A 281 2.91 -8.89 12.49
C GLN A 281 2.16 -9.74 13.54
N GLN A 282 0.86 -9.48 13.74
CA GLN A 282 0.04 -10.28 14.65
C GLN A 282 -0.08 -11.74 14.19
N LEU A 283 -0.29 -11.95 12.89
CA LEU A 283 -0.38 -13.29 12.31
C LEU A 283 0.96 -14.04 12.41
N TYR A 284 2.08 -13.37 12.23
CA TYR A 284 3.42 -13.94 12.36
C TYR A 284 3.76 -14.28 13.81
N GLU A 285 3.56 -13.35 14.75
CA GLU A 285 3.92 -13.52 16.17
C GLU A 285 3.08 -14.57 16.89
N GLY A 286 1.87 -14.81 16.41
CA GLY A 286 1.00 -15.88 16.84
C GLY A 286 -0.40 -15.46 17.27
N VAL A 287 -1.35 -16.27 16.86
CA VAL A 287 -2.75 -16.19 17.22
C VAL A 287 -3.14 -17.45 18.00
N ASN A 288 -4.07 -17.32 18.93
CA ASN A 288 -4.53 -18.47 19.71
C ASN A 288 -5.56 -19.25 18.88
N ILE A 289 -5.19 -20.47 18.50
CA ILE A 289 -6.05 -21.41 17.73
C ILE A 289 -6.53 -22.51 18.67
N LYS A 290 -7.81 -22.78 18.66
CA LYS A 290 -8.43 -23.83 19.50
C LYS A 290 -7.76 -25.19 19.25
N GLY A 291 -7.38 -25.88 20.31
CA GLY A 291 -6.66 -27.16 20.25
C GLY A 291 -5.16 -27.08 19.93
N GLN A 292 -4.67 -26.00 19.32
CA GLN A 292 -3.25 -25.82 18.99
C GLN A 292 -2.54 -24.85 19.94
N GLY A 293 -3.31 -23.97 20.62
CA GLY A 293 -2.76 -22.88 21.41
C GLY A 293 -2.31 -21.70 20.55
N THR A 294 -1.32 -20.93 21.00
CA THR A 294 -0.79 -19.80 20.24
C THR A 294 0.22 -20.30 19.20
N VAL A 295 -0.03 -20.02 17.92
CA VAL A 295 0.81 -20.44 16.78
C VAL A 295 0.98 -19.28 15.81
N GLY A 296 2.17 -19.16 15.20
CA GLY A 296 2.41 -18.25 14.07
C GLY A 296 1.70 -18.80 12.82
N LEU A 297 0.88 -17.99 12.18
CA LEU A 297 0.06 -18.40 11.04
C LEU A 297 0.72 -18.11 9.69
N ILE A 298 1.69 -17.21 9.64
CA ILE A 298 2.42 -16.85 8.42
C ILE A 298 3.93 -16.83 8.68
N THR A 299 4.70 -16.92 7.60
CA THR A 299 6.15 -16.71 7.61
C THR A 299 6.50 -15.26 7.87
N TYR A 300 7.78 -14.95 8.04
CA TYR A 300 8.29 -13.61 8.29
C TYR A 300 7.80 -12.61 7.23
N LEU A 301 7.29 -11.48 7.69
CA LEU A 301 6.51 -10.55 6.86
C LEU A 301 7.34 -9.48 6.15
N ARG A 302 8.62 -9.28 6.54
CA ARG A 302 9.50 -8.31 5.89
C ARG A 302 10.46 -9.04 4.98
N THR A 303 10.04 -9.27 3.76
CA THR A 303 10.79 -10.02 2.75
C THR A 303 10.53 -9.48 1.35
N ASP A 304 11.54 -9.47 0.52
CA ASP A 304 11.48 -9.27 -0.92
C ASP A 304 11.63 -10.59 -1.71
N SER A 305 11.84 -11.71 -0.99
CA SER A 305 11.96 -13.04 -1.56
C SER A 305 10.62 -13.63 -1.96
N THR A 306 10.59 -14.31 -3.09
CA THR A 306 9.48 -15.16 -3.55
C THR A 306 9.79 -16.65 -3.41
N ARG A 307 10.90 -17.00 -2.75
CA ARG A 307 11.32 -18.38 -2.49
C ARG A 307 10.33 -19.09 -1.55
N ILE A 308 10.12 -20.35 -1.78
CA ILE A 308 9.31 -21.25 -0.95
C ILE A 308 10.18 -22.46 -0.58
N SER A 309 10.14 -22.91 0.68
CA SER A 309 10.82 -24.14 1.11
C SER A 309 10.22 -25.36 0.41
N VAL A 310 11.04 -26.40 0.27
CA VAL A 310 10.65 -27.65 -0.41
C VAL A 310 9.47 -28.30 0.30
N GLU A 311 9.47 -28.29 1.65
CA GLU A 311 8.42 -28.85 2.48
C GLU A 311 7.09 -28.11 2.31
N ALA A 312 7.12 -26.76 2.24
CA ALA A 312 5.93 -25.97 2.05
C ALA A 312 5.37 -26.10 0.62
N ASP A 313 6.23 -26.22 -0.39
CA ASP A 313 5.81 -26.49 -1.78
C ASP A 313 5.11 -27.84 -1.89
N ALA A 314 5.69 -28.90 -1.31
CA ALA A 314 5.11 -30.24 -1.31
C ALA A 314 3.77 -30.29 -0.58
N ALA A 315 3.68 -29.70 0.63
CA ALA A 315 2.45 -29.66 1.39
C ALA A 315 1.33 -28.87 0.68
N ALA A 316 1.68 -27.77 0.00
CA ALA A 316 0.71 -27.00 -0.78
C ALA A 316 0.19 -27.79 -1.99
N LYS A 317 1.07 -28.48 -2.72
CA LYS A 317 0.68 -29.31 -3.87
C LYS A 317 -0.22 -30.47 -3.48
N GLU A 318 0.06 -31.12 -2.35
CA GLU A 318 -0.79 -32.18 -1.81
C GLU A 318 -2.18 -31.63 -1.45
N TYR A 319 -2.23 -30.52 -0.72
CA TYR A 319 -3.52 -29.85 -0.42
C TYR A 319 -4.30 -29.47 -1.67
N ILE A 320 -3.63 -28.91 -2.71
CA ILE A 320 -4.27 -28.55 -3.98
C ILE A 320 -4.84 -29.80 -4.67
N LYS A 321 -4.07 -30.88 -4.70
CA LYS A 321 -4.52 -32.16 -5.28
C LYS A 321 -5.76 -32.70 -4.60
N GLU A 322 -5.81 -32.65 -3.27
CA GLU A 322 -6.95 -33.15 -2.48
C GLU A 322 -8.18 -32.24 -2.60
N ALA A 323 -8.00 -30.92 -2.57
CA ALA A 323 -9.11 -29.97 -2.51
C ALA A 323 -9.68 -29.58 -3.87
N TYR A 324 -8.87 -29.63 -4.96
CA TYR A 324 -9.25 -29.12 -6.28
C TYR A 324 -9.08 -30.15 -7.41
N GLY A 325 -8.22 -31.14 -7.22
CA GLY A 325 -7.90 -32.12 -8.25
C GLY A 325 -6.45 -32.05 -8.73
N ALA A 326 -5.95 -33.14 -9.30
CA ALA A 326 -4.56 -33.25 -9.75
C ALA A 326 -4.21 -32.28 -10.90
N GLU A 327 -5.17 -31.97 -11.74
CA GLU A 327 -5.05 -31.05 -12.88
C GLU A 327 -4.80 -29.60 -12.46
N PHE A 328 -5.18 -29.24 -11.21
CA PHE A 328 -4.91 -27.91 -10.65
C PHE A 328 -3.51 -27.77 -10.07
N VAL A 329 -2.75 -28.85 -9.93
CA VAL A 329 -1.39 -28.79 -9.42
C VAL A 329 -0.46 -28.22 -10.48
N GLY A 330 0.18 -27.09 -10.18
CA GLY A 330 1.14 -26.42 -11.06
C GLY A 330 2.59 -26.82 -10.75
N ALA A 331 3.50 -26.53 -11.69
CA ALA A 331 4.94 -26.64 -11.47
C ALA A 331 5.44 -25.69 -10.37
N GLY A 332 4.64 -24.67 -10.05
CA GLY A 332 5.04 -23.53 -9.22
C GLY A 332 5.70 -22.44 -10.07
N THR A 333 5.30 -21.21 -9.85
CA THR A 333 5.95 -20.07 -10.52
C THR A 333 7.22 -19.74 -9.77
N VAL A 334 8.35 -19.74 -10.47
CA VAL A 334 9.66 -19.35 -9.97
C VAL A 334 10.03 -18.01 -10.61
N ALA A 335 10.58 -17.09 -9.84
CA ALA A 335 11.13 -15.85 -10.38
C ALA A 335 12.27 -16.17 -11.35
N LYS A 336 12.43 -15.35 -12.41
CA LYS A 336 13.58 -15.48 -13.30
C LYS A 336 14.87 -15.24 -12.52
N LYS A 337 15.93 -16.00 -12.84
CA LYS A 337 17.24 -15.95 -12.15
C LYS A 337 17.96 -14.59 -12.18
N ASP A 338 17.44 -13.60 -12.90
CA ASP A 338 18.07 -12.28 -13.06
C ASP A 338 17.80 -11.29 -11.91
N ASP A 339 16.97 -11.64 -10.93
CA ASP A 339 16.76 -10.81 -9.75
C ASP A 339 17.92 -10.97 -8.75
N LYS A 340 19.05 -10.35 -9.09
CA LYS A 340 20.29 -10.27 -8.28
C LYS A 340 20.13 -9.55 -6.93
N LYS A 341 18.91 -9.20 -6.51
CA LYS A 341 18.62 -8.39 -5.32
C LYS A 341 17.92 -9.15 -4.20
N VAL A 342 17.75 -10.47 -4.32
CA VAL A 342 17.01 -11.26 -3.35
C VAL A 342 17.95 -11.70 -2.23
N GLN A 343 17.65 -11.33 -0.99
CA GLN A 343 18.27 -11.95 0.19
C GLN A 343 17.87 -13.43 0.22
N ASP A 344 18.78 -14.31 -0.16
CA ASP A 344 18.56 -15.77 -0.27
C ASP A 344 18.13 -16.44 1.06
N ALA A 345 18.33 -15.75 2.19
CA ALA A 345 17.99 -16.27 3.52
C ALA A 345 16.48 -16.25 3.83
N HIS A 346 15.68 -15.40 3.14
CA HIS A 346 14.27 -15.24 3.44
C HIS A 346 13.37 -16.08 2.52
N GLU A 347 12.18 -16.40 3.02
CA GLU A 347 11.09 -16.97 2.25
C GLU A 347 10.03 -15.94 1.93
N ALA A 348 9.15 -16.23 0.95
CA ALA A 348 7.95 -15.48 0.68
C ALA A 348 6.98 -15.51 1.87
N ILE A 349 6.07 -14.55 1.91
CA ILE A 349 4.98 -14.52 2.90
C ILE A 349 3.96 -15.60 2.53
N ARG A 350 3.85 -16.63 3.36
CA ARG A 350 2.97 -17.79 3.16
C ARG A 350 2.37 -18.28 4.48
N PRO A 351 1.30 -19.07 4.44
CA PRO A 351 0.83 -19.82 5.61
C PRO A 351 1.89 -20.79 6.13
N THR A 352 1.92 -21.01 7.45
CA THR A 352 2.85 -21.95 8.10
C THR A 352 2.35 -23.40 8.06
N TYR A 353 1.03 -23.60 8.20
CA TYR A 353 0.40 -24.92 8.24
C TYR A 353 -0.77 -25.02 7.25
N MET A 354 -0.75 -26.02 6.40
CA MET A 354 -1.85 -26.30 5.46
C MET A 354 -3.14 -26.79 6.13
N THR A 355 -3.03 -27.30 7.35
CA THR A 355 -4.19 -27.68 8.17
C THR A 355 -5.01 -26.48 8.67
N ASN A 356 -4.40 -25.29 8.73
CA ASN A 356 -5.06 -24.07 9.19
C ASN A 356 -5.63 -23.27 7.99
N SER A 357 -6.54 -23.91 7.23
CA SER A 357 -7.23 -23.22 6.15
C SER A 357 -8.04 -22.03 6.69
N PRO A 358 -8.24 -20.94 5.91
CA PRO A 358 -9.03 -19.80 6.38
C PRO A 358 -10.41 -20.17 6.91
N ALA A 359 -11.06 -21.16 6.29
CA ALA A 359 -12.38 -21.63 6.72
C ALA A 359 -12.33 -22.34 8.09
N SER A 360 -11.27 -23.12 8.36
CA SER A 360 -11.15 -23.91 9.59
C SER A 360 -10.85 -23.07 10.84
N ILE A 361 -10.23 -21.89 10.68
CA ILE A 361 -9.81 -21.02 11.81
C ILE A 361 -10.51 -19.66 11.82
N LYS A 362 -11.60 -19.51 11.08
CA LYS A 362 -12.31 -18.25 10.90
C LYS A 362 -12.76 -17.62 12.22
N ASP A 363 -13.26 -18.43 13.14
CA ASP A 363 -13.85 -17.98 14.39
C ASP A 363 -12.81 -17.58 15.45
N GLU A 364 -11.55 -17.99 15.27
CA GLU A 364 -10.42 -17.60 16.12
C GLU A 364 -9.75 -16.30 15.69
N LEU A 365 -10.08 -15.80 14.49
CA LEU A 365 -9.48 -14.61 13.90
C LEU A 365 -10.42 -13.41 14.01
N SER A 366 -9.86 -12.24 14.33
CA SER A 366 -10.61 -11.01 14.10
C SER A 366 -10.92 -10.84 12.61
N ARG A 367 -11.96 -10.06 12.28
CA ARG A 367 -12.37 -9.80 10.90
C ARG A 367 -11.21 -9.35 9.99
N ASP A 368 -10.35 -8.48 10.49
CA ASP A 368 -9.23 -7.95 9.71
C ASP A 368 -8.11 -8.99 9.56
N GLN A 369 -7.82 -9.77 10.62
CA GLN A 369 -6.87 -10.89 10.57
C GLN A 369 -7.35 -11.97 9.59
N PHE A 370 -8.62 -12.35 9.64
CA PHE A 370 -9.19 -13.31 8.71
C PHE A 370 -9.04 -12.87 7.26
N ARG A 371 -9.42 -11.62 6.95
CA ARG A 371 -9.35 -11.09 5.57
C ARG A 371 -7.92 -11.08 5.04
N LEU A 372 -6.94 -10.65 5.86
CA LEU A 372 -5.54 -10.63 5.45
C LEU A 372 -4.97 -12.04 5.32
N TYR A 373 -5.28 -12.93 6.27
CA TYR A 373 -4.85 -14.32 6.22
C TYR A 373 -5.41 -15.05 4.99
N GLN A 374 -6.69 -14.86 4.68
CA GLN A 374 -7.33 -15.40 3.48
C GLN A 374 -6.66 -14.89 2.20
N LEU A 375 -6.28 -13.62 2.15
CA LEU A 375 -5.57 -13.05 1.00
C LEU A 375 -4.20 -13.73 0.82
N ILE A 376 -3.43 -13.90 1.91
CA ILE A 376 -2.11 -14.56 1.90
C ILE A 376 -2.27 -16.03 1.50
N TRP A 377 -3.24 -16.73 2.07
CA TRP A 377 -3.55 -18.12 1.74
C TRP A 377 -3.87 -18.30 0.26
N ASN A 378 -4.84 -17.53 -0.24
CA ASN A 378 -5.28 -17.63 -1.63
C ASN A 378 -4.15 -17.34 -2.62
N ARG A 379 -3.30 -16.35 -2.32
CA ARG A 379 -2.13 -16.03 -3.15
C ARG A 379 -1.10 -17.15 -3.15
N PHE A 380 -0.84 -17.73 -2.00
CA PHE A 380 0.09 -18.84 -1.88
C PHE A 380 -0.42 -20.08 -2.64
N MET A 381 -1.69 -20.46 -2.45
CA MET A 381 -2.30 -21.55 -3.22
C MET A 381 -2.19 -21.27 -4.73
N ALA A 382 -2.64 -20.10 -5.18
CA ALA A 382 -2.57 -19.71 -6.57
C ALA A 382 -1.17 -19.83 -7.15
N SER A 383 -0.13 -19.48 -6.37
CA SER A 383 1.26 -19.58 -6.82
C SER A 383 1.75 -21.00 -7.07
N ARG A 384 1.08 -22.00 -6.54
CA ARG A 384 1.38 -23.45 -6.69
C ARG A 384 0.40 -24.17 -7.62
N MET A 385 -0.67 -23.47 -8.07
CA MET A 385 -1.65 -24.00 -8.99
C MET A 385 -1.24 -23.85 -10.46
N ALA A 386 -1.87 -24.64 -11.30
CA ALA A 386 -1.71 -24.59 -12.76
C ALA A 386 -2.17 -23.24 -13.33
N PRO A 387 -1.57 -22.78 -14.45
CA PRO A 387 -2.01 -21.58 -15.14
C PRO A 387 -3.44 -21.69 -15.64
N ALA A 388 -4.16 -20.58 -15.68
CA ALA A 388 -5.45 -20.52 -16.32
C ALA A 388 -5.31 -20.56 -17.85
N LYS A 389 -6.21 -21.29 -18.52
CA LYS A 389 -6.25 -21.39 -19.99
C LYS A 389 -7.41 -20.59 -20.53
N TYR A 390 -7.11 -19.70 -21.43
CA TYR A 390 -8.09 -18.91 -22.17
C TYR A 390 -8.10 -19.36 -23.62
N GLU A 391 -9.29 -19.47 -24.15
CA GLU A 391 -9.52 -19.62 -25.58
C GLU A 391 -9.98 -18.27 -26.12
N ASN A 392 -9.18 -17.67 -26.99
CA ASN A 392 -9.46 -16.40 -27.62
C ASN A 392 -9.87 -16.64 -29.07
N THR A 393 -11.08 -16.22 -29.42
CA THR A 393 -11.55 -16.21 -30.81
C THR A 393 -11.47 -14.78 -31.31
N SER A 394 -10.87 -14.58 -32.46
CA SER A 394 -10.75 -13.29 -33.16
C SER A 394 -11.30 -13.46 -34.57
N VAL A 395 -12.24 -12.63 -34.96
CA VAL A 395 -12.88 -12.60 -36.27
C VAL A 395 -12.43 -11.32 -36.98
N LYS A 396 -11.73 -11.45 -38.09
CA LYS A 396 -11.40 -10.35 -38.99
C LYS A 396 -12.53 -10.17 -39.98
N ILE A 397 -12.98 -8.93 -40.15
CA ILE A 397 -14.09 -8.56 -41.01
C ILE A 397 -13.63 -7.46 -41.97
N ALA A 398 -13.82 -7.68 -43.26
CA ALA A 398 -13.56 -6.71 -44.28
C ALA A 398 -14.81 -5.89 -44.61
N ALA A 399 -14.66 -4.58 -44.77
CA ALA A 399 -15.65 -3.66 -45.31
C ALA A 399 -14.97 -2.74 -46.36
N GLY A 400 -14.92 -3.18 -47.61
CA GLY A 400 -14.10 -2.52 -48.62
C GLY A 400 -12.60 -2.55 -48.24
N ASP A 401 -11.99 -1.39 -48.12
CA ASP A 401 -10.59 -1.28 -47.76
C ASP A 401 -10.36 -1.34 -46.23
N TYR A 402 -11.37 -1.13 -45.44
CA TYR A 402 -11.27 -1.12 -43.98
C TYR A 402 -11.39 -2.51 -43.36
N ARG A 403 -10.76 -2.66 -42.20
CA ARG A 403 -10.71 -3.91 -41.44
C ARG A 403 -11.23 -3.68 -40.04
N PHE A 404 -12.17 -4.53 -39.66
CA PHE A 404 -12.74 -4.59 -38.31
C PHE A 404 -12.31 -5.90 -37.63
N ASN A 405 -12.28 -5.89 -36.31
CA ASN A 405 -11.98 -7.07 -35.50
C ASN A 405 -13.03 -7.22 -34.39
N ALA A 406 -13.60 -8.40 -34.31
CA ALA A 406 -14.41 -8.81 -33.16
C ALA A 406 -13.64 -9.88 -32.40
N SER A 407 -13.59 -9.79 -31.08
CA SER A 407 -12.89 -10.75 -30.24
C SER A 407 -13.72 -11.19 -29.04
N ALA A 408 -13.57 -12.46 -28.66
CA ALA A 408 -14.12 -13.01 -27.46
C ALA A 408 -13.06 -13.84 -26.74
N SER A 409 -13.10 -13.82 -25.42
CA SER A 409 -12.23 -14.60 -24.56
C SER A 409 -13.06 -15.48 -23.64
N LYS A 410 -12.85 -16.79 -23.69
CA LYS A 410 -13.51 -17.77 -22.83
C LYS A 410 -12.48 -18.44 -21.94
N ILE A 411 -12.75 -18.56 -20.66
CA ILE A 411 -11.93 -19.36 -19.75
C ILE A 411 -12.23 -20.84 -20.06
N ALA A 412 -11.25 -21.55 -20.58
CA ALA A 412 -11.32 -22.97 -20.88
C ALA A 412 -10.94 -23.83 -19.67
N PHE A 413 -10.03 -23.32 -18.83
CA PHE A 413 -9.64 -23.94 -17.56
C PHE A 413 -9.28 -22.84 -16.56
N ASP A 414 -9.95 -22.85 -15.42
CA ASP A 414 -9.78 -21.80 -14.41
C ASP A 414 -8.40 -21.79 -13.76
N GLY A 415 -7.77 -22.96 -13.55
CA GLY A 415 -6.49 -23.07 -12.89
C GLY A 415 -6.48 -22.28 -11.57
N PHE A 416 -5.47 -21.43 -11.38
CA PHE A 416 -5.34 -20.60 -10.17
C PHE A 416 -6.47 -19.57 -9.98
N LEU A 417 -7.23 -19.23 -11.01
CA LEU A 417 -8.35 -18.29 -10.90
C LEU A 417 -9.47 -18.80 -9.99
N SER A 418 -9.57 -20.12 -9.81
CA SER A 418 -10.53 -20.74 -8.88
C SER A 418 -10.37 -20.25 -7.44
N VAL A 419 -9.15 -19.88 -7.02
CA VAL A 419 -8.84 -19.38 -5.67
C VAL A 419 -8.44 -17.92 -5.63
N TYR A 420 -7.91 -17.39 -6.75
CA TYR A 420 -7.33 -16.04 -6.78
C TYR A 420 -7.70 -15.29 -8.07
N ASN A 421 -8.98 -14.92 -8.16
CA ASN A 421 -9.46 -14.09 -9.26
C ASN A 421 -9.26 -12.60 -8.92
N ILE A 422 -8.23 -11.99 -9.50
CA ILE A 422 -7.78 -10.63 -9.18
C ILE A 422 -8.80 -9.58 -9.61
N ASN A 423 -9.39 -9.76 -10.80
CA ASN A 423 -10.21 -8.73 -11.46
C ASN A 423 -11.67 -9.15 -11.62
N ASN A 424 -12.13 -10.20 -10.89
CA ASN A 424 -13.43 -10.85 -11.16
C ASN A 424 -13.57 -11.19 -12.64
N GLU A 425 -12.48 -11.67 -13.24
CA GLU A 425 -12.46 -12.04 -14.65
C GLU A 425 -13.54 -13.04 -14.95
N LYS A 426 -14.37 -12.69 -15.89
CA LYS A 426 -15.41 -13.54 -16.45
C LYS A 426 -15.09 -13.76 -17.91
N SER A 427 -15.71 -14.75 -18.51
CA SER A 427 -15.65 -14.87 -19.97
C SER A 427 -16.19 -13.58 -20.59
N GLU A 428 -15.36 -12.91 -21.37
CA GLU A 428 -15.71 -11.66 -22.05
C GLU A 428 -16.00 -11.91 -23.52
N GLY A 429 -16.90 -11.12 -24.06
CA GLY A 429 -17.24 -11.12 -25.48
C GLY A 429 -18.37 -12.09 -25.88
N ASN A 430 -18.69 -12.05 -27.17
CA ASN A 430 -19.82 -12.77 -27.71
C ASN A 430 -19.48 -14.27 -27.91
N VAL A 431 -20.12 -15.16 -27.17
CA VAL A 431 -19.85 -16.61 -27.17
C VAL A 431 -20.09 -17.25 -28.57
N MET A 432 -20.79 -16.54 -29.46
CA MET A 432 -21.18 -17.04 -30.78
C MET A 432 -20.11 -16.90 -31.87
N LEU A 433 -18.93 -16.33 -31.60
CA LEU A 433 -17.88 -16.13 -32.61
C LEU A 433 -17.38 -17.45 -33.23
N LYS A 434 -17.54 -18.57 -32.56
CA LYS A 434 -17.11 -19.89 -33.06
C LYS A 434 -18.01 -20.46 -34.18
N SER A 435 -19.22 -19.95 -34.33
CA SER A 435 -20.16 -20.43 -35.36
C SER A 435 -20.15 -19.56 -36.62
N ILE A 436 -19.19 -18.66 -36.74
CA ILE A 436 -19.03 -17.78 -37.88
C ILE A 436 -17.96 -18.39 -38.75
N ASP A 437 -18.31 -18.71 -39.99
CA ASP A 437 -17.37 -19.24 -40.99
C ASP A 437 -16.73 -18.10 -41.80
N GLU A 438 -15.60 -18.41 -42.44
CA GLU A 438 -14.96 -17.51 -43.43
C GLU A 438 -15.95 -17.27 -44.59
N ASP A 439 -15.84 -16.13 -45.25
CA ASP A 439 -16.71 -15.63 -46.30
C ASP A 439 -18.18 -15.38 -45.90
N THR A 440 -18.50 -15.50 -44.61
CA THR A 440 -19.85 -15.15 -44.11
C THR A 440 -20.12 -13.67 -44.29
N LYS A 441 -21.22 -13.33 -45.01
CA LYS A 441 -21.72 -11.97 -45.13
C LYS A 441 -22.50 -11.57 -43.86
N LEU A 442 -22.12 -10.45 -43.29
CA LEU A 442 -22.72 -9.89 -42.09
C LEU A 442 -23.54 -8.66 -42.47
N THR A 443 -24.72 -8.52 -41.89
CA THR A 443 -25.57 -7.35 -42.14
C THR A 443 -25.21 -6.25 -41.17
N LEU A 444 -24.86 -5.07 -41.69
CA LEU A 444 -24.60 -3.90 -40.87
C LEU A 444 -25.92 -3.40 -40.26
N ASN A 445 -25.97 -3.37 -38.94
CA ASN A 445 -27.06 -2.78 -38.17
C ASN A 445 -26.78 -1.28 -37.90
N ASN A 446 -25.62 -0.97 -37.35
CA ASN A 446 -25.25 0.39 -37.00
C ASN A 446 -23.71 0.57 -37.02
N LEU A 447 -23.28 1.80 -37.30
CA LEU A 447 -21.89 2.26 -37.08
C LEU A 447 -21.89 3.26 -35.93
N GLU A 448 -21.12 3.01 -34.90
CA GLU A 448 -21.03 3.86 -33.70
C GLU A 448 -19.66 4.54 -33.64
N PRO A 449 -19.55 5.79 -34.11
CA PRO A 449 -18.36 6.59 -33.88
C PRO A 449 -18.33 7.06 -32.42
N LYS A 450 -17.17 6.98 -31.76
CA LYS A 450 -16.98 7.42 -30.38
C LYS A 450 -15.77 8.33 -30.29
N GLN A 451 -16.00 9.53 -29.82
CA GLN A 451 -14.96 10.51 -29.49
C GLN A 451 -14.33 10.18 -28.15
N HIS A 452 -13.04 10.27 -28.06
CA HIS A 452 -12.24 10.04 -26.86
C HIS A 452 -11.19 11.14 -26.71
N PHE A 453 -10.76 11.33 -25.47
CA PHE A 453 -9.60 12.17 -25.16
C PHE A 453 -8.62 11.35 -24.33
N THR A 454 -7.33 11.48 -24.62
CA THR A 454 -6.30 10.89 -23.77
C THR A 454 -6.45 11.42 -22.34
N GLN A 455 -6.17 10.57 -21.36
CA GLN A 455 -6.31 10.91 -19.95
C GLN A 455 -4.92 11.15 -19.34
N PRO A 456 -4.79 12.08 -18.38
CA PRO A 456 -3.55 12.26 -17.65
C PRO A 456 -3.18 10.98 -16.87
N PRO A 457 -1.90 10.81 -16.49
CA PRO A 457 -1.53 9.72 -15.63
C PRO A 457 -2.31 9.79 -14.30
N ALA A 458 -2.65 8.64 -13.74
CA ALA A 458 -3.40 8.59 -12.48
C ALA A 458 -2.55 9.10 -11.31
N HIS A 459 -3.20 9.79 -10.36
CA HIS A 459 -2.58 10.12 -9.08
C HIS A 459 -2.04 8.87 -8.39
N TYR A 460 -0.99 9.02 -7.59
CA TYR A 460 -0.51 7.92 -6.77
C TYR A 460 -1.56 7.53 -5.73
N THR A 461 -1.72 6.23 -5.55
CA THR A 461 -2.32 5.63 -4.37
C THR A 461 -1.20 5.13 -3.45
N GLU A 462 -1.52 4.80 -2.19
CA GLU A 462 -0.53 4.15 -1.31
C GLU A 462 0.07 2.87 -1.94
N ALA A 463 -0.76 2.09 -2.66
CA ALA A 463 -0.33 0.87 -3.34
C ALA A 463 0.60 1.14 -4.52
N SER A 464 0.23 2.07 -5.40
CA SER A 464 1.06 2.40 -6.57
C SER A 464 2.36 3.09 -6.16
N LEU A 465 2.36 3.89 -5.08
CA LEU A 465 3.59 4.46 -4.54
C LEU A 465 4.53 3.39 -3.99
N VAL A 466 4.02 2.39 -3.25
CA VAL A 466 4.84 1.25 -2.80
C VAL A 466 5.44 0.51 -3.98
N LYS A 467 4.64 0.26 -5.03
CA LYS A 467 5.10 -0.39 -6.26
C LYS A 467 6.22 0.40 -6.93
N THR A 468 6.04 1.71 -7.12
CA THR A 468 7.05 2.58 -7.74
C THR A 468 8.34 2.66 -6.93
N LEU A 469 8.24 2.76 -5.59
CA LEU A 469 9.42 2.73 -4.71
C LEU A 469 10.20 1.42 -4.86
N GLU A 470 9.52 0.27 -4.92
CA GLU A 470 10.13 -1.04 -5.15
C GLU A 470 10.80 -1.12 -6.53
N GLU A 471 10.10 -0.72 -7.60
CA GLU A 471 10.61 -0.73 -8.97
C GLU A 471 11.87 0.12 -9.14
N PHE A 472 11.95 1.27 -8.46
CA PHE A 472 13.12 2.12 -8.46
C PHE A 472 14.20 1.70 -7.44
N GLY A 473 13.97 0.67 -6.63
CA GLY A 473 14.90 0.20 -5.61
C GLY A 473 15.04 1.15 -4.41
N ILE A 474 14.04 2.01 -4.18
CA ILE A 474 14.00 3.03 -3.12
C ILE A 474 13.33 2.46 -1.89
N GLY A 475 14.05 2.43 -0.77
CA GLY A 475 13.58 1.79 0.45
C GLY A 475 13.66 0.26 0.41
N ARG A 476 13.15 -0.38 1.45
CA ARG A 476 13.18 -1.84 1.63
C ARG A 476 11.87 -2.26 2.35
N PRO A 477 11.56 -3.56 2.48
CA PRO A 477 10.36 -4.06 3.16
C PRO A 477 10.04 -3.40 4.49
N SER A 478 11.06 -3.01 5.26
CA SER A 478 10.90 -2.34 6.56
C SER A 478 10.50 -0.87 6.46
N THR A 479 10.67 -0.19 5.32
CA THR A 479 10.55 1.27 5.19
C THR A 479 9.36 1.76 4.36
N TYR A 480 8.76 0.95 3.48
CA TYR A 480 7.64 1.39 2.63
C TYR A 480 6.48 1.97 3.44
N ALA A 481 5.92 1.20 4.36
CA ALA A 481 4.79 1.64 5.18
C ALA A 481 5.13 2.81 6.12
N PRO A 482 6.29 2.84 6.82
CA PRO A 482 6.71 4.00 7.61
C PRO A 482 6.90 5.28 6.80
N THR A 483 7.45 5.19 5.58
CA THR A 483 7.64 6.35 4.70
C THR A 483 6.31 7.00 4.35
N ILE A 484 5.33 6.23 3.87
CA ILE A 484 3.99 6.72 3.52
C ILE A 484 3.31 7.31 4.75
N SER A 485 3.40 6.62 5.89
CA SER A 485 2.84 7.13 7.14
C SER A 485 3.47 8.46 7.56
N THR A 486 4.77 8.63 7.36
CA THR A 486 5.50 9.84 7.75
C THR A 486 5.08 11.03 6.89
N ILE A 487 5.10 10.90 5.56
CA ILE A 487 4.72 12.02 4.66
C ILE A 487 3.25 12.43 4.84
N THR A 488 2.38 11.48 5.15
CA THR A 488 0.97 11.75 5.48
C THR A 488 0.82 12.40 6.85
N ALA A 489 1.50 11.90 7.89
CA ALA A 489 1.46 12.45 9.24
C ALA A 489 2.05 13.87 9.31
N ARG A 490 3.09 14.14 8.50
CA ARG A 490 3.68 15.48 8.33
C ARG A 490 2.83 16.40 7.46
N ARG A 491 1.78 15.86 6.84
CA ARG A 491 0.88 16.60 5.94
C ARG A 491 1.58 17.18 4.72
N TYR A 492 2.60 16.50 4.24
CA TYR A 492 3.19 16.80 2.94
C TYR A 492 2.25 16.32 1.83
N VAL A 493 1.53 15.25 2.10
CA VAL A 493 0.47 14.72 1.26
C VAL A 493 -0.81 14.48 2.07
N VAL A 494 -1.94 14.58 1.42
CA VAL A 494 -3.26 14.21 1.95
C VAL A 494 -3.81 13.05 1.14
N LYS A 495 -4.60 12.21 1.81
CA LYS A 495 -5.27 11.09 1.15
C LYS A 495 -6.75 11.40 1.00
N GLU A 496 -7.23 11.47 -0.23
CA GLU A 496 -8.64 11.61 -0.57
C GLU A 496 -9.12 10.35 -1.29
N LYS A 497 -10.13 9.71 -0.75
CA LYS A 497 -10.57 8.37 -1.19
C LYS A 497 -9.40 7.37 -1.20
N LYS A 498 -8.81 7.09 -2.34
CA LYS A 498 -7.63 6.21 -2.50
C LYS A 498 -6.38 6.96 -2.97
N ASN A 499 -6.54 8.16 -3.51
CA ASN A 499 -5.46 8.95 -4.11
C ASN A 499 -4.71 9.78 -3.07
N LEU A 500 -3.44 10.00 -3.34
CA LEU A 500 -2.56 10.88 -2.60
C LEU A 500 -2.41 12.18 -3.40
N TYR A 501 -2.64 13.30 -2.73
CA TYR A 501 -2.48 14.64 -3.29
C TYR A 501 -1.41 15.38 -2.50
N VAL A 502 -0.61 16.14 -3.21
CA VAL A 502 0.38 17.03 -2.59
C VAL A 502 -0.35 18.21 -1.93
N THR A 503 0.18 18.70 -0.81
CA THR A 503 -0.29 19.93 -0.17
C THR A 503 0.68 21.06 -0.50
N GLU A 504 0.25 22.32 -0.35
CA GLU A 504 1.15 23.48 -0.46
C GLU A 504 2.39 23.35 0.43
N LEU A 505 2.21 22.81 1.65
CA LEU A 505 3.31 22.51 2.56
C LEU A 505 4.27 21.45 1.97
N GLY A 506 3.72 20.40 1.36
CA GLY A 506 4.48 19.35 0.71
C GLY A 506 5.27 19.88 -0.48
N GLU A 507 4.62 20.71 -1.30
CA GLU A 507 5.25 21.37 -2.44
C GLU A 507 6.37 22.32 -2.02
N ALA A 508 6.15 23.16 -1.00
CA ALA A 508 7.17 24.06 -0.47
C ALA A 508 8.38 23.29 0.06
N VAL A 509 8.17 22.16 0.77
CA VAL A 509 9.25 21.29 1.25
C VAL A 509 9.98 20.64 0.08
N ASN A 510 9.26 20.10 -0.90
CA ASN A 510 9.84 19.46 -2.08
C ASN A 510 10.71 20.45 -2.89
N ASN A 511 10.18 21.66 -3.15
CA ASN A 511 10.90 22.69 -3.91
C ASN A 511 12.17 23.13 -3.19
N MET A 512 12.13 23.30 -1.86
CA MET A 512 13.30 23.59 -1.05
C MET A 512 14.33 22.46 -1.10
N MET A 513 13.87 21.22 -1.00
CA MET A 513 14.73 20.04 -1.09
C MET A 513 15.35 19.89 -2.49
N LYS A 514 14.59 20.11 -3.57
CA LYS A 514 15.10 20.10 -4.96
C LYS A 514 16.16 21.17 -5.18
N LYS A 515 15.97 22.37 -4.59
CA LYS A 515 16.91 23.51 -4.74
C LYS A 515 18.22 23.31 -3.98
N ALA A 516 18.16 22.88 -2.71
CA ALA A 516 19.33 22.86 -1.83
C ALA A 516 19.95 21.46 -1.67
N PHE A 517 19.18 20.40 -1.85
CA PHE A 517 19.58 19.02 -1.57
C PHE A 517 19.22 18.10 -2.74
N ALA A 518 19.53 18.52 -3.96
CA ALA A 518 19.16 17.83 -5.19
C ALA A 518 19.56 16.32 -5.18
N SER A 519 20.77 16.01 -4.68
CA SER A 519 21.25 14.63 -4.55
C SER A 519 20.41 13.79 -3.58
N ILE A 520 19.97 14.36 -2.46
CA ILE A 520 19.18 13.64 -1.45
C ILE A 520 17.78 13.25 -1.97
N VAL A 521 17.22 14.05 -2.88
CA VAL A 521 15.93 13.77 -3.51
C VAL A 521 16.06 13.12 -4.87
N ASP A 522 17.28 12.79 -5.30
CA ASP A 522 17.50 12.05 -6.54
C ASP A 522 17.15 10.57 -6.37
N VAL A 523 16.37 10.04 -7.33
CA VAL A 523 15.89 8.66 -7.36
C VAL A 523 17.05 7.68 -7.47
N ASN A 524 17.97 7.92 -8.42
CA ASN A 524 19.09 7.03 -8.70
C ASN A 524 20.09 7.03 -7.55
N PHE A 525 20.38 8.21 -6.98
CA PHE A 525 21.26 8.34 -5.82
C PHE A 525 20.71 7.56 -4.62
N THR A 526 19.40 7.70 -4.32
CA THR A 526 18.79 6.98 -3.20
C THR A 526 18.77 5.46 -3.44
N ALA A 527 18.49 5.02 -4.65
CA ALA A 527 18.57 3.60 -5.02
C ALA A 527 20.00 3.05 -4.91
N MET A 528 21.01 3.81 -5.35
CA MET A 528 22.43 3.48 -5.20
C MET A 528 22.80 3.32 -3.72
N MET A 529 22.41 4.26 -2.87
CA MET A 529 22.67 4.20 -1.43
C MET A 529 22.02 2.97 -0.77
N GLU A 530 20.81 2.60 -1.15
CA GLU A 530 20.18 1.36 -0.68
C GLU A 530 20.94 0.12 -1.15
N GLY A 531 21.48 0.15 -2.38
CA GLY A 531 22.36 -0.91 -2.91
C GLY A 531 23.68 -1.01 -2.17
N LEU A 532 24.30 0.12 -1.79
CA LEU A 532 25.52 0.14 -0.97
C LEU A 532 25.27 -0.46 0.42
N LEU A 533 24.11 -0.17 1.04
CA LEU A 533 23.74 -0.77 2.32
C LEU A 533 23.54 -2.30 2.21
N ASP A 534 23.04 -2.79 1.09
CA ASP A 534 22.95 -4.24 0.85
C ASP A 534 24.35 -4.84 0.63
N MET A 535 25.27 -4.14 -0.03
CA MET A 535 26.67 -4.57 -0.15
C MET A 535 27.41 -4.60 1.20
N VAL A 536 27.07 -3.72 2.14
CA VAL A 536 27.57 -3.81 3.53
C VAL A 536 27.04 -5.08 4.21
N GLU A 537 25.76 -5.38 4.04
CA GLU A 537 25.13 -6.60 4.56
C GLU A 537 25.79 -7.88 4.02
N GLU A 538 26.23 -7.86 2.77
CA GLU A 538 27.00 -8.95 2.14
C GLU A 538 28.49 -8.98 2.54
N GLY A 539 28.95 -8.03 3.36
CA GLY A 539 30.35 -7.91 3.76
C GLY A 539 31.32 -7.44 2.64
N LYS A 540 30.79 -6.90 1.54
CA LYS A 540 31.58 -6.45 0.39
C LYS A 540 32.09 -5.02 0.54
N VAL A 541 31.44 -4.20 1.36
CA VAL A 541 31.78 -2.78 1.58
C VAL A 541 31.80 -2.52 3.08
N HIS A 542 32.80 -1.77 3.55
CA HIS A 542 32.86 -1.35 4.94
C HIS A 542 31.85 -0.22 5.19
N TRP A 543 31.07 -0.32 6.26
CA TRP A 543 29.95 0.60 6.49
C TRP A 543 30.35 2.06 6.67
N LYS A 544 31.52 2.35 7.30
CA LYS A 544 32.02 3.70 7.50
C LYS A 544 32.38 4.36 6.18
N SER A 545 32.96 3.62 5.23
CA SER A 545 33.30 4.16 3.90
C SER A 545 32.08 4.67 3.13
N VAL A 546 30.90 4.09 3.35
CA VAL A 546 29.65 4.61 2.76
C VAL A 546 29.34 6.01 3.29
N ILE A 547 29.60 6.27 4.58
CA ILE A 547 29.32 7.54 5.23
C ILE A 547 30.41 8.57 4.89
N GLU A 548 31.68 8.17 4.90
CA GLU A 548 32.83 8.99 4.53
C GLU A 548 32.71 9.56 3.11
N ASN A 549 32.27 8.73 2.16
CA ASN A 549 32.05 9.16 0.78
C ASN A 549 30.83 10.06 0.60
N PHE A 550 29.83 9.94 1.50
CA PHE A 550 28.61 10.74 1.44
C PHE A 550 28.73 12.10 2.12
N TYR A 551 29.41 12.15 3.27
CA TYR A 551 29.31 13.26 4.21
C TYR A 551 29.88 14.58 3.70
N PRO A 552 31.06 14.67 3.02
CA PRO A 552 31.65 15.93 2.60
C PRO A 552 30.74 16.76 1.69
N ASP A 553 30.21 16.16 0.65
CA ASP A 553 29.33 16.86 -0.29
C ASP A 553 28.03 17.28 0.40
N PHE A 554 27.53 16.42 1.29
CA PHE A 554 26.33 16.71 2.07
C PHE A 554 26.53 17.88 3.04
N GLU A 555 27.68 17.97 3.71
CA GLU A 555 28.01 19.07 4.62
C GLU A 555 28.07 20.39 3.88
N ILE A 556 28.71 20.44 2.69
CA ILE A 556 28.74 21.63 1.83
C ILE A 556 27.33 22.06 1.45
N ALA A 557 26.47 21.09 1.07
CA ALA A 557 25.08 21.39 0.72
C ALA A 557 24.30 21.97 1.91
N VAL A 558 24.50 21.46 3.13
CA VAL A 558 23.88 21.98 4.36
C VAL A 558 24.33 23.42 4.62
N GLN A 559 25.64 23.70 4.56
CA GLN A 559 26.18 25.05 4.79
C GLN A 559 25.70 26.07 3.77
N ASN A 560 25.60 25.68 2.51
CA ASN A 560 25.02 26.53 1.45
C ASN A 560 23.51 26.75 1.67
N ALA A 561 22.76 25.71 2.03
CA ALA A 561 21.34 25.82 2.30
C ALA A 561 21.02 26.77 3.46
N GLU A 562 21.82 26.77 4.53
CA GLU A 562 21.66 27.71 5.66
C GLU A 562 21.78 29.16 5.24
N LYS A 563 22.74 29.46 4.34
CA LYS A 563 23.05 30.81 3.86
C LYS A 563 22.09 31.29 2.77
N GLU A 564 21.79 30.44 1.77
CA GLU A 564 21.18 30.88 0.52
C GLU A 564 19.65 30.70 0.50
N LEU A 565 19.08 29.83 1.34
CA LEU A 565 17.67 29.62 1.34
C LEU A 565 16.91 30.79 1.99
N GLU A 566 15.90 31.27 1.31
CA GLU A 566 14.97 32.27 1.83
C GLU A 566 13.84 31.62 2.64
N LYS A 567 13.20 32.43 3.49
CA LYS A 567 12.01 31.99 4.23
C LYS A 567 10.82 31.89 3.30
N VAL A 568 10.18 30.74 3.26
CA VAL A 568 8.93 30.52 2.54
C VAL A 568 7.77 30.78 3.50
N LYS A 569 6.92 31.75 3.18
CA LYS A 569 5.65 31.96 3.87
C LYS A 569 4.59 31.13 3.14
N ILE A 570 4.02 30.17 3.86
CA ILE A 570 2.82 29.46 3.39
C ILE A 570 1.65 30.33 3.82
N GLU A 571 0.89 30.86 2.88
CA GLU A 571 -0.32 31.60 3.15
C GLU A 571 -1.39 30.65 3.71
N ASP A 572 -2.05 31.12 4.77
CA ASP A 572 -3.14 30.33 5.35
C ASP A 572 -4.38 30.47 4.43
N GLU A 573 -5.08 29.38 4.17
CA GLU A 573 -6.35 29.36 3.44
C GLU A 573 -7.36 30.27 4.16
N VAL A 574 -7.65 31.43 3.59
CA VAL A 574 -8.61 32.40 4.15
C VAL A 574 -10.02 31.91 3.84
N THR A 575 -10.90 31.95 4.83
CA THR A 575 -12.30 31.55 4.70
C THR A 575 -13.23 32.76 4.80
N ASP A 576 -14.47 32.60 4.34
CA ASP A 576 -15.52 33.61 4.49
C ASP A 576 -16.07 33.69 5.93
N VAL A 577 -15.59 32.83 6.83
CA VAL A 577 -16.04 32.81 8.22
C VAL A 577 -15.36 33.93 9.00
N VAL A 578 -16.15 34.85 9.50
CA VAL A 578 -15.67 36.00 10.29
C VAL A 578 -15.43 35.59 11.74
N CYS A 579 -14.38 36.12 12.34
CA CYS A 579 -14.07 35.98 13.75
C CYS A 579 -15.03 36.81 14.60
N ASP A 580 -15.74 36.20 15.53
CA ASP A 580 -16.73 36.88 16.38
C ASP A 580 -16.10 37.88 17.36
N GLU A 581 -14.79 37.76 17.63
CA GLU A 581 -14.10 38.63 18.59
C GLU A 581 -13.47 39.87 17.94
N CYS A 582 -12.97 39.76 16.70
CA CYS A 582 -12.23 40.85 16.06
C CYS A 582 -12.61 41.18 14.60
N GLY A 583 -13.61 40.50 14.05
CA GLY A 583 -14.14 40.78 12.71
C GLY A 583 -13.26 40.40 11.52
N ARG A 584 -12.09 39.78 11.73
CA ARG A 584 -11.21 39.33 10.63
C ARG A 584 -11.70 38.01 10.08
N ASN A 585 -11.52 37.77 8.78
CA ASN A 585 -11.79 36.47 8.18
C ASN A 585 -10.88 35.40 8.80
N MET A 586 -11.48 34.29 9.23
CA MET A 586 -10.73 33.19 9.85
C MET A 586 -10.00 32.38 8.79
N VAL A 587 -8.88 31.81 9.18
CA VAL A 587 -8.03 30.98 8.33
C VAL A 587 -8.09 29.52 8.76
N VAL A 588 -7.97 28.62 7.79
CA VAL A 588 -7.90 27.19 8.07
C VAL A 588 -6.54 26.86 8.65
N LYS A 589 -6.53 26.39 9.87
CA LYS A 589 -5.34 25.83 10.53
C LYS A 589 -5.52 24.36 10.80
N TYR A 590 -4.42 23.69 11.00
CA TYR A 590 -4.41 22.26 11.28
C TYR A 590 -3.91 21.99 12.69
N GLY A 591 -4.77 21.41 13.52
CA GLY A 591 -4.46 20.98 14.89
C GLY A 591 -4.26 19.46 15.01
N PRO A 592 -3.97 18.97 16.23
CA PRO A 592 -3.82 17.53 16.50
C PRO A 592 -5.05 16.69 16.13
N TYR A 593 -6.23 17.34 16.11
CA TYR A 593 -7.53 16.67 15.87
C TYR A 593 -8.08 16.90 14.44
N GLY A 594 -7.38 17.65 13.59
CA GLY A 594 -7.79 17.94 12.20
C GLY A 594 -7.79 19.43 11.87
N LYS A 595 -8.49 19.80 10.80
CA LYS A 595 -8.69 21.19 10.38
C LYS A 595 -9.54 21.93 11.43
N PHE A 596 -9.19 23.18 11.71
CA PHE A 596 -9.97 24.12 12.51
C PHE A 596 -9.78 25.53 11.96
N LEU A 597 -10.73 26.40 12.23
CA LEU A 597 -10.64 27.81 11.89
C LEU A 597 -9.95 28.56 13.02
N ALA A 598 -8.94 29.34 12.69
CA ALA A 598 -8.23 30.19 13.65
C ALA A 598 -8.30 31.65 13.19
N CYS A 599 -8.35 32.54 14.14
CA CYS A 599 -8.23 33.97 13.81
C CYS A 599 -6.78 34.31 13.43
N PRO A 600 -6.53 34.99 12.28
CA PRO A 600 -5.19 35.41 11.88
C PRO A 600 -4.58 36.48 12.81
N GLY A 601 -5.38 37.07 13.69
CA GLY A 601 -4.95 38.05 14.69
C GLY A 601 -4.19 37.48 15.91
N PHE A 602 -3.81 36.20 15.89
CA PHE A 602 -2.97 35.65 16.95
C PHE A 602 -1.59 36.33 17.02
N PRO A 603 -1.06 36.68 18.22
CA PRO A 603 -1.50 36.25 19.57
C PRO A 603 -2.55 37.14 20.23
N GLU A 604 -2.94 38.26 19.66
CA GLU A 604 -3.87 39.25 20.23
C GLU A 604 -5.31 38.71 20.27
N CYS A 605 -5.74 38.05 19.20
CA CYS A 605 -7.01 37.34 19.13
C CYS A 605 -6.75 35.83 19.04
N ARG A 606 -7.22 35.07 20.02
CA ARG A 606 -7.01 33.61 20.12
C ARG A 606 -8.23 32.80 19.73
N ASN A 607 -9.22 33.42 19.08
CA ASN A 607 -10.47 32.77 18.74
C ASN A 607 -10.25 31.63 17.74
N THR A 608 -10.87 30.48 18.01
CA THR A 608 -10.82 29.29 17.14
C THR A 608 -12.21 28.69 17.02
N LYS A 609 -12.57 28.28 15.80
CA LYS A 609 -13.82 27.55 15.53
C LYS A 609 -13.53 26.18 14.92
N PRO A 610 -14.37 25.17 15.16
CA PRO A 610 -14.24 23.90 14.47
C PRO A 610 -14.49 24.09 12.98
N HIS A 611 -13.65 23.50 12.14
CA HIS A 611 -13.87 23.41 10.70
C HIS A 611 -14.52 22.07 10.38
N PHE A 612 -15.78 22.11 9.96
CA PHE A 612 -16.53 20.93 9.58
C PHE A 612 -16.68 20.84 8.06
N GLU A 613 -16.56 19.65 7.53
CA GLU A 613 -16.88 19.34 6.14
C GLU A 613 -18.40 19.41 5.97
N LYS A 614 -18.87 20.39 5.19
CA LYS A 614 -20.28 20.55 4.86
C LYS A 614 -20.70 19.43 3.91
N VAL A 615 -21.90 18.88 4.10
CA VAL A 615 -22.40 17.74 3.33
C VAL A 615 -23.32 18.20 2.20
N GLY A 616 -23.71 19.49 2.19
CA GLY A 616 -24.63 20.06 1.23
C GLY A 616 -26.08 19.59 1.40
N ILE A 617 -26.44 19.16 2.61
CA ILE A 617 -27.78 18.66 2.96
C ILE A 617 -28.31 19.46 4.14
N PRO A 618 -29.52 20.02 4.06
CA PRO A 618 -30.11 20.70 5.19
C PRO A 618 -30.45 19.73 6.34
N CYS A 619 -30.26 20.17 7.56
CA CYS A 619 -30.56 19.38 8.74
C CYS A 619 -32.06 19.04 8.80
N PRO A 620 -32.43 17.75 8.93
CA PRO A 620 -33.83 17.36 9.00
C PRO A 620 -34.61 17.91 10.19
N MET A 621 -33.91 18.39 11.24
CA MET A 621 -34.52 18.88 12.46
C MET A 621 -34.66 20.41 12.50
N CYS A 622 -33.61 21.14 12.09
CA CYS A 622 -33.60 22.61 12.23
C CYS A 622 -33.36 23.37 10.91
N GLY A 623 -33.13 22.68 9.79
CA GLY A 623 -32.86 23.30 8.50
C GLY A 623 -31.43 23.84 8.32
N GLY A 624 -30.59 23.88 9.37
CA GLY A 624 -29.17 24.25 9.27
C GLY A 624 -28.37 23.21 8.48
N GLU A 625 -27.09 23.43 8.24
CA GLU A 625 -26.25 22.55 7.42
C GLU A 625 -25.88 21.25 8.18
N VAL A 626 -25.99 20.11 7.49
CA VAL A 626 -25.43 18.86 7.99
C VAL A 626 -23.93 18.81 7.72
N VAL A 627 -23.16 18.50 8.76
CA VAL A 627 -21.70 18.48 8.71
C VAL A 627 -21.16 17.13 9.17
N LEU A 628 -20.00 16.76 8.63
CA LEU A 628 -19.29 15.53 9.00
C LEU A 628 -18.45 15.78 10.26
N LYS A 629 -18.82 15.11 11.36
CA LYS A 629 -18.12 15.17 12.67
C LYS A 629 -17.40 13.87 12.98
N LYS A 630 -16.47 13.91 13.95
CA LYS A 630 -15.78 12.72 14.47
C LYS A 630 -15.99 12.60 15.98
N THR A 631 -16.24 11.39 16.44
CA THR A 631 -16.26 11.07 17.88
C THR A 631 -14.86 11.14 18.48
N LYS A 632 -14.73 11.20 19.80
CA LYS A 632 -13.43 11.12 20.50
C LYS A 632 -12.59 9.88 20.13
N LYS A 633 -13.24 8.80 19.68
CA LYS A 633 -12.59 7.56 19.20
C LYS A 633 -12.33 7.58 17.68
N GLY A 634 -12.49 8.72 17.00
CA GLY A 634 -12.20 8.90 15.58
C GLY A 634 -13.26 8.38 14.60
N ARG A 635 -14.41 7.85 15.07
CA ARG A 635 -15.49 7.39 14.19
C ARG A 635 -16.26 8.58 13.62
N LYS A 636 -16.42 8.62 12.28
CA LYS A 636 -17.19 9.65 11.59
C LYS A 636 -18.70 9.47 11.79
N TYR A 637 -19.42 10.59 11.93
CA TYR A 637 -20.88 10.67 11.96
C TYR A 637 -21.35 12.00 11.38
N TYR A 638 -22.60 12.05 10.97
CA TYR A 638 -23.24 13.25 10.45
C TYR A 638 -24.00 13.94 11.58
N GLY A 639 -23.79 15.23 11.77
CA GLY A 639 -24.44 16.04 12.79
C GLY A 639 -24.82 17.42 12.25
N CYS A 640 -25.64 18.16 12.97
CA CYS A 640 -25.97 19.54 12.63
C CYS A 640 -24.81 20.49 12.96
N GLU A 641 -24.60 21.53 12.16
CA GLU A 641 -23.66 22.61 12.47
C GLU A 641 -24.08 23.39 13.71
N ASN A 642 -25.36 23.52 13.95
CA ASN A 642 -25.95 24.24 15.10
C ASN A 642 -25.94 23.40 16.39
N ASN A 643 -25.12 22.38 16.53
CA ASN A 643 -24.96 21.65 17.79
C ASN A 643 -24.11 22.50 18.76
N PRO A 644 -24.56 22.76 20.03
CA PRO A 644 -25.52 21.94 20.79
C PRO A 644 -27.01 22.30 20.66
N GLU A 645 -27.39 23.41 20.05
CA GLU A 645 -28.80 23.82 19.97
C GLU A 645 -29.66 22.84 19.16
N CYS A 646 -29.05 22.13 18.20
CA CYS A 646 -29.66 21.07 17.45
C CYS A 646 -28.90 19.76 17.65
N GLU A 647 -29.53 18.77 18.27
CA GLU A 647 -28.93 17.48 18.60
C GLU A 647 -28.97 16.45 17.45
N PHE A 648 -29.24 16.87 16.22
CA PHE A 648 -29.28 15.96 15.07
C PHE A 648 -27.99 15.17 14.94
N MET A 649 -28.11 13.85 14.90
CA MET A 649 -26.99 12.92 14.68
C MET A 649 -27.42 11.70 13.85
N SER A 650 -26.60 11.33 12.86
CA SER A 650 -26.79 10.12 12.06
C SER A 650 -25.46 9.43 11.81
N TRP A 651 -25.42 8.10 11.89
CA TRP A 651 -24.24 7.32 11.53
C TRP A 651 -24.10 7.09 10.02
N GLN A 652 -25.15 7.32 9.27
CA GLN A 652 -25.20 7.20 7.83
C GLN A 652 -25.57 8.56 7.22
N LYS A 653 -25.18 8.80 5.97
CA LYS A 653 -25.43 10.07 5.31
C LYS A 653 -26.95 10.26 5.16
N PRO A 654 -27.52 11.35 5.68
CA PRO A 654 -28.92 11.65 5.45
C PRO A 654 -29.15 12.06 3.99
N SER A 655 -30.36 11.85 3.49
CA SER A 655 -30.78 12.26 2.15
C SER A 655 -31.73 13.45 2.23
N THR A 656 -31.78 14.25 1.19
CA THR A 656 -32.80 15.30 0.99
C THR A 656 -34.19 14.72 0.76
N VAL A 657 -34.28 13.45 0.38
CA VAL A 657 -35.54 12.76 0.10
C VAL A 657 -36.24 12.41 1.40
N LYS A 658 -37.53 12.74 1.50
CA LYS A 658 -38.39 12.34 2.64
C LYS A 658 -39.07 11.00 2.34
N CYS A 659 -39.33 10.26 3.39
CA CYS A 659 -40.01 8.97 3.29
C CYS A 659 -41.49 9.18 2.90
N GLU A 660 -41.92 8.55 1.83
CA GLU A 660 -43.29 8.66 1.30
C GLU A 660 -44.34 8.07 2.27
N LYS A 661 -43.92 7.13 3.17
CA LYS A 661 -44.85 6.49 4.12
C LYS A 661 -45.05 7.29 5.41
N CYS A 662 -44.01 7.94 5.93
CA CYS A 662 -44.08 8.55 7.27
C CYS A 662 -43.49 9.98 7.34
N GLY A 663 -43.03 10.54 6.21
CA GLY A 663 -42.47 11.89 6.15
C GLY A 663 -41.08 12.06 6.82
N SER A 664 -40.54 11.03 7.49
CA SER A 664 -39.20 11.08 8.08
C SER A 664 -38.12 11.20 7.01
N TYR A 665 -36.95 11.72 7.41
CA TYR A 665 -35.81 11.75 6.46
C TYR A 665 -35.31 10.34 6.12
N MET A 666 -34.74 10.18 4.94
CA MET A 666 -34.13 8.92 4.49
C MET A 666 -32.64 8.94 4.74
N ILE A 667 -32.04 7.79 4.87
CA ILE A 667 -30.57 7.59 5.01
C ILE A 667 -30.04 6.74 3.87
N GLU A 668 -28.84 7.05 3.39
CA GLU A 668 -28.16 6.32 2.33
C GLU A 668 -27.55 5.01 2.87
N LYS A 669 -27.94 3.88 2.25
CA LYS A 669 -27.36 2.56 2.58
C LYS A 669 -27.00 1.81 1.30
N GLY A 670 -25.78 2.03 0.83
CA GLY A 670 -25.34 1.55 -0.49
C GLY A 670 -26.06 2.27 -1.61
N LYS A 671 -26.72 1.53 -2.50
CA LYS A 671 -27.51 2.08 -3.64
C LYS A 671 -29.00 2.29 -3.31
N LYS A 672 -29.38 2.24 -2.05
CA LYS A 672 -30.78 2.36 -1.60
C LYS A 672 -30.90 3.46 -0.54
N LEU A 673 -32.09 4.06 -0.49
CA LEU A 673 -32.52 4.93 0.58
C LEU A 673 -33.39 4.12 1.56
N VAL A 674 -33.11 4.27 2.84
CA VAL A 674 -33.81 3.58 3.93
C VAL A 674 -34.40 4.62 4.86
N CYS A 675 -35.64 4.48 5.27
CA CYS A 675 -36.28 5.39 6.23
C CYS A 675 -35.51 5.41 7.56
N SER A 676 -35.30 6.60 8.13
CA SER A 676 -34.61 6.76 9.41
C SER A 676 -35.43 6.25 10.59
N SER A 677 -36.76 6.19 10.46
CA SER A 677 -37.64 5.62 11.48
C SER A 677 -37.55 4.09 11.46
N LYS A 678 -37.18 3.51 12.62
CA LYS A 678 -37.06 2.07 12.77
C LYS A 678 -38.39 1.32 12.61
N GLU A 679 -39.49 1.99 12.89
CA GLU A 679 -40.83 1.42 12.82
C GLU A 679 -41.41 1.41 11.41
N CYS A 680 -40.96 2.32 10.55
CA CYS A 680 -41.47 2.46 9.19
C CYS A 680 -40.92 1.42 8.22
N GLY A 681 -39.62 1.12 8.28
CA GLY A 681 -38.94 0.11 7.46
C GLY A 681 -38.97 0.32 5.94
N PHE A 682 -39.44 1.50 5.47
CA PHE A 682 -39.54 1.79 4.04
C PHE A 682 -38.17 1.88 3.38
N VAL A 683 -38.03 1.28 2.20
CA VAL A 683 -36.80 1.27 1.40
C VAL A 683 -37.15 1.54 -0.05
N CYS A 684 -36.44 2.48 -0.69
CA CYS A 684 -36.56 2.75 -2.12
C CYS A 684 -35.18 2.81 -2.80
N SER A 685 -35.17 2.75 -4.13
CA SER A 685 -33.96 2.99 -4.93
C SER A 685 -33.57 4.46 -4.88
N MET A 686 -32.29 4.78 -5.02
CA MET A 686 -31.84 6.17 -5.20
C MET A 686 -32.43 6.73 -6.50
N PRO A 687 -33.04 7.93 -6.48
CA PRO A 687 -33.43 8.65 -7.70
C PRO A 687 -32.23 8.88 -8.61
N GLU A 688 -32.44 8.88 -9.93
CA GLU A 688 -31.35 9.08 -10.90
C GLU A 688 -30.71 10.46 -10.81
N ASP A 689 -31.47 11.49 -10.48
CA ASP A 689 -30.98 12.87 -10.24
C ASP A 689 -30.01 13.00 -9.05
N ALA A 690 -29.97 12.01 -8.15
CA ALA A 690 -29.00 11.96 -7.06
C ALA A 690 -27.66 11.33 -7.47
N LYS A 691 -27.59 10.66 -8.62
CA LYS A 691 -26.37 10.04 -9.14
C LYS A 691 -25.50 11.05 -9.90
N GLU A 692 -26.09 12.05 -10.54
CA GLU A 692 -25.36 13.05 -11.34
C GLU A 692 -24.58 14.06 -10.47
N LYS A 693 -25.01 14.29 -9.22
CA LYS A 693 -24.28 15.19 -8.29
C LYS A 693 -23.03 14.60 -7.67
N GLU A 694 -22.79 13.29 -7.78
CA GLU A 694 -21.51 12.66 -7.35
C GLU A 694 -20.43 12.73 -8.43
N THR A 695 -20.79 12.97 -9.70
CA THR A 695 -19.84 13.08 -10.81
C THR A 695 -19.47 14.50 -11.18
N SER A 696 -20.23 15.50 -10.70
CA SER A 696 -20.03 16.93 -10.99
C SER A 696 -19.49 17.73 -9.81
N GLY A 697 -18.71 17.11 -8.94
CA GLY A 697 -17.88 17.77 -7.91
C GLY A 697 -16.61 18.35 -8.51
N GLU A 698 -16.70 18.99 -9.69
CA GLU A 698 -15.60 19.76 -10.27
C GLU A 698 -15.78 21.24 -9.99
N SER A 699 -14.78 21.76 -9.29
CA SER A 699 -14.19 23.10 -9.39
C SER A 699 -15.10 24.28 -9.75
N VAL A 700 -15.48 25.03 -8.72
CA VAL A 700 -15.51 26.49 -8.83
C VAL A 700 -14.47 27.04 -7.87
N SER A 701 -13.28 27.32 -8.38
CA SER A 701 -12.37 28.32 -7.82
C SER A 701 -11.73 29.06 -8.99
N LYS A 702 -12.14 30.29 -9.13
CA LYS A 702 -11.31 31.29 -9.78
C LYS A 702 -10.11 31.61 -8.89
#